data_1f2b0e6b13046beeadd50069e3a80d06
#
_entry.id   1f2b0e6b13046beeadd50069e3a80d06
#
_cell.length_a   1.000
_cell.length_b   1.000
_cell.length_c   1.000
_cell.angle_alpha   90.00
_cell.angle_beta   90.00
_cell.angle_gamma   90.00
#
_symmetry.space_group_name_H-M   'P 1'
#
loop_
_entity.id
_entity.type
_entity.pdbx_description
1 polymer ?
#
loop_
_entity_poly.entity_id
_entity_poly.type
_entity_poly.pdbx_seq_one_letter_code
_entity_poly.pdbx_strand_id
1 'polypeptide(L)'
;MKKIFSYLFLLLVVFGLVSCGGGGTTGGGSGSEDKELVYADGTELNMAVTHDGTKTSITFQDEATFKKIETAMGSSTLADGKTYALGDLKPVWAELENVLNVKFKDVLRGNKAADEFKSWLNDGFAGVDVIVGNASDMSEQGKQGLIVDLSKYLDYMPNFKAFLDENPIVKLSVVSDTDKGAIYYAPYFDGYNDIEKYFLMRVDWVQKLLDGEGDFAPAVSDLATTAVYEPYMPTSGQVKVDGLSADGSQVVEVVKDYTKHYNIVAKMNAEITAATTGADLVNMLRDYIDVMYEGKYGTERSRLFVGHDAAWDADELVALLRCVVANTYALTGQNENKVTGLFPRETKYNRISDLYSLVQLFGVRGNESRNDYLYFDGNGELVDARQSEDFILAIDKLNDLYQEGLILQDYHTFSDSKVGEYMYKNNAGFMLYDYCQTQCLWNDKVTIEGFNLTPVINPVAKWYDGSNENGVYMRFTESWRSVKTNGWCIPASCTGDKLRAALKLFDYMYSEEGNILMSFGPEAWREAGQTITYKGTQQPKMSEAALTELWDIAAGNYTNYARYYLGSTLPIGFVKNQAMEYQCTTVKGQAGAEVVGNAIAKGVIKHVTPNVDENRLFYTMVPTTLPTTKEQDTKLATYSMLTSNGFFARESGTKFNIFDAVIRVGLGGQMSSMHTLKETMFVDAAEYLEFVKDNGGNDYIGFKRMAWDDLLAFYREKIK
;
A
#
# COMPACT_ATOMS: atom_id res chain seq x y z
N MET A 1 -9.42 -6.27 47.20
CA MET A 1 -8.14 -5.79 47.80
C MET A 1 -7.01 -6.09 46.84
N LYS A 2 -6.21 -5.06 46.53
CA LYS A 2 -5.00 -4.96 45.67
C LYS A 2 -5.31 -4.48 44.27
N LYS A 3 -5.32 -3.24 44.12
CA LYS A 3 -4.43 -2.11 43.75
C LYS A 3 -3.91 -2.24 42.30
N ILE A 4 -4.56 -1.42 41.49
CA ILE A 4 -4.25 -0.96 40.15
C ILE A 4 -3.08 0.03 40.26
N PHE A 5 -2.03 -0.12 39.46
CA PHE A 5 -1.04 0.92 39.21
C PHE A 5 -1.15 1.37 37.77
N SER A 6 -1.66 2.59 37.61
CA SER A 6 -1.61 3.38 36.39
C SER A 6 -0.24 4.08 36.32
N TYR A 7 0.47 3.95 35.23
CA TYR A 7 1.60 4.83 34.92
C TYR A 7 1.19 5.79 33.79
N LEU A 8 0.96 7.03 34.22
CA LEU A 8 0.81 8.19 33.38
C LEU A 8 2.22 8.77 33.18
N PHE A 9 2.75 8.74 31.97
CA PHE A 9 3.97 9.49 31.64
C PHE A 9 3.58 10.85 31.06
N LEU A 10 3.77 11.88 31.87
CA LEU A 10 3.64 13.28 31.48
C LEU A 10 5.04 13.75 31.09
N LEU A 11 5.29 14.02 29.82
CA LEU A 11 6.51 14.72 29.38
C LEU A 11 6.19 16.21 29.29
N LEU A 12 6.75 16.94 30.25
CA LEU A 12 6.80 18.41 30.25
C LEU A 12 8.06 18.83 29.48
N VAL A 13 7.88 19.45 28.33
CA VAL A 13 8.97 20.18 27.64
C VAL A 13 8.97 21.62 28.16
N VAL A 14 10.01 21.97 28.90
CA VAL A 14 10.26 23.34 29.35
C VAL A 14 11.24 24.00 28.38
N PHE A 15 10.78 25.01 27.66
CA PHE A 15 11.65 25.93 26.94
C PHE A 15 12.36 26.84 27.91
N GLY A 16 13.67 26.73 28.00
CA GLY A 16 14.53 27.64 28.73
C GLY A 16 15.46 28.43 27.81
N LEU A 17 15.11 29.66 27.55
CA LEU A 17 16.04 30.66 27.02
C LEU A 17 17.09 30.98 28.10
N VAL A 18 18.36 30.78 27.86
CA VAL A 18 19.44 31.35 28.66
C VAL A 18 20.48 32.04 27.80
N SER A 19 20.60 33.28 28.08
CA SER A 19 21.59 34.24 27.64
C SER A 19 23.02 33.93 28.15
N CYS A 20 24.01 34.38 27.39
CA CYS A 20 25.44 34.38 27.62
C CYS A 20 25.96 34.78 28.99
N GLY A 21 27.02 34.12 29.46
CA GLY A 21 27.92 34.64 30.48
C GLY A 21 28.92 33.59 31.01
N GLY A 22 30.19 33.80 30.75
CA GLY A 22 31.34 32.95 30.85
C GLY A 22 31.77 32.39 32.22
N GLY A 23 32.67 31.41 32.14
CA GLY A 23 33.67 31.09 33.18
C GLY A 23 33.66 29.70 33.78
N GLY A 24 34.48 28.79 33.25
CA GLY A 24 35.42 27.96 33.99
C GLY A 24 34.98 26.72 34.75
N THR A 25 35.57 25.59 34.36
CA THR A 25 36.08 24.39 35.05
C THR A 25 35.29 23.10 35.04
N THR A 26 35.84 22.17 34.25
CA THR A 26 36.09 20.70 34.48
C THR A 26 34.99 19.84 35.12
N GLY A 27 34.48 18.92 34.33
CA GLY A 27 33.78 17.72 34.79
C GLY A 27 33.40 16.86 33.57
N GLY A 28 34.14 15.75 33.33
CA GLY A 28 33.98 14.88 32.17
C GLY A 28 32.64 14.19 32.15
N GLY A 29 31.93 14.40 31.08
CA GLY A 29 30.82 13.59 30.58
C GLY A 29 31.03 13.43 29.09
N SER A 30 31.22 12.21 28.60
CA SER A 30 31.37 11.93 27.17
C SER A 30 30.03 12.09 26.48
N GLY A 31 29.67 13.34 26.16
CA GLY A 31 28.72 13.61 25.12
C GLY A 31 29.48 13.48 23.79
N SER A 32 29.02 12.64 22.87
CA SER A 32 29.52 12.65 21.51
C SER A 32 29.18 14.02 20.93
N GLU A 33 30.18 14.87 20.72
CA GLU A 33 30.02 16.07 19.90
C GLU A 33 29.67 15.57 18.49
N ASP A 34 28.48 15.90 17.99
CA ASP A 34 28.11 15.65 16.59
C ASP A 34 29.14 16.31 15.71
N LYS A 35 29.80 15.49 14.87
CA LYS A 35 30.83 15.97 13.97
C LYS A 35 30.18 16.74 12.84
N GLU A 36 30.57 17.98 12.62
CA GLU A 36 29.97 18.85 11.61
C GLU A 36 30.55 18.57 10.21
N LEU A 37 29.67 18.53 9.20
CA LEU A 37 30.03 18.45 7.77
C LEU A 37 30.28 19.86 7.24
N VAL A 38 31.53 20.29 7.17
CA VAL A 38 31.93 21.60 6.66
C VAL A 38 32.37 21.49 5.19
N TYR A 39 31.80 22.31 4.33
CA TYR A 39 32.11 22.42 2.90
C TYR A 39 32.06 23.90 2.44
N ALA A 40 32.60 24.22 1.30
CA ALA A 40 32.60 25.57 0.75
C ALA A 40 31.19 25.98 0.31
N ASP A 41 30.83 27.23 0.61
CA ASP A 41 29.57 27.84 0.17
C ASP A 41 29.39 27.74 -1.33
N GLY A 42 28.21 27.36 -1.79
CA GLY A 42 27.91 27.21 -3.20
C GLY A 42 28.56 25.99 -3.87
N THR A 43 29.01 24.99 -3.08
CA THR A 43 29.49 23.72 -3.61
C THR A 43 28.49 23.13 -4.60
N GLU A 44 28.89 22.89 -5.86
CA GLU A 44 28.01 22.34 -6.89
C GLU A 44 27.97 20.81 -6.83
N LEU A 45 26.76 20.26 -6.74
CA LEU A 45 26.47 18.83 -6.82
C LEU A 45 25.81 18.48 -8.16
N ASN A 46 26.40 17.55 -8.89
CA ASN A 46 25.83 16.97 -10.10
C ASN A 46 24.84 15.85 -9.73
N MET A 47 23.56 16.06 -10.03
CA MET A 47 22.45 15.23 -9.57
C MET A 47 21.84 14.45 -10.74
N ALA A 48 21.77 13.12 -10.61
CA ALA A 48 21.02 12.26 -11.52
C ALA A 48 19.92 11.54 -10.73
N VAL A 49 18.92 12.32 -10.26
CA VAL A 49 17.84 11.85 -9.37
C VAL A 49 16.52 11.90 -10.10
N THR A 50 15.88 10.75 -10.24
CA THR A 50 14.59 10.62 -10.89
C THR A 50 13.88 9.32 -10.50
N HIS A 51 12.56 9.31 -10.62
CA HIS A 51 11.74 8.10 -10.59
C HIS A 51 11.24 7.72 -12.01
N ASP A 52 10.83 8.70 -12.81
CA ASP A 52 10.20 8.52 -14.14
C ASP A 52 10.84 9.42 -15.21
N GLY A 53 12.17 9.38 -15.33
CA GLY A 53 12.91 10.14 -16.34
C GLY A 53 12.80 11.66 -16.13
N THR A 54 12.75 12.39 -17.23
CA THR A 54 12.73 13.87 -17.24
C THR A 54 11.54 14.49 -16.49
N LYS A 55 10.42 13.77 -16.35
CA LYS A 55 9.24 14.26 -15.63
C LYS A 55 9.51 14.47 -14.15
N THR A 56 10.32 13.61 -13.53
CA THR A 56 10.60 13.61 -12.09
C THR A 56 12.05 14.06 -11.80
N SER A 57 12.70 14.70 -12.76
CA SER A 57 13.98 15.36 -12.57
C SER A 57 13.87 16.49 -11.54
N ILE A 58 15.01 16.90 -11.01
CA ILE A 58 15.13 18.06 -10.08
C ILE A 58 14.81 19.40 -10.75
N THR A 59 14.83 19.44 -12.07
CA THR A 59 14.50 20.61 -12.90
C THR A 59 13.26 20.35 -13.76
N PHE A 60 12.68 21.40 -14.31
CA PHE A 60 11.60 21.30 -15.30
C PHE A 60 12.16 20.94 -16.69
N GLN A 61 12.47 19.66 -16.92
CA GLN A 61 13.00 19.18 -18.22
C GLN A 61 11.92 18.68 -19.18
N ASP A 62 10.80 18.14 -18.67
CA ASP A 62 9.75 17.59 -19.52
C ASP A 62 8.80 18.68 -19.99
N GLU A 63 8.92 19.06 -21.26
CA GLU A 63 8.12 20.14 -21.88
C GLU A 63 6.60 19.87 -21.79
N ALA A 64 6.17 18.62 -21.98
CA ALA A 64 4.76 18.27 -21.94
C ALA A 64 4.17 18.42 -20.53
N THR A 65 4.95 18.07 -19.50
CA THR A 65 4.58 18.27 -18.11
C THR A 65 4.58 19.76 -17.75
N PHE A 66 5.58 20.50 -18.18
CA PHE A 66 5.69 21.94 -17.92
C PHE A 66 4.53 22.73 -18.55
N LYS A 67 4.17 22.45 -19.80
CA LYS A 67 3.04 23.07 -20.49
C LYS A 67 1.71 22.88 -19.80
N LYS A 68 1.55 21.85 -18.97
CA LYS A 68 0.32 21.69 -18.18
C LYS A 68 0.15 22.78 -17.13
N ILE A 69 1.23 23.30 -16.57
CA ILE A 69 1.17 24.44 -15.63
C ILE A 69 0.57 25.63 -16.37
N GLU A 70 1.13 26.01 -17.51
CA GLU A 70 0.66 27.15 -18.30
C GLU A 70 -0.80 26.98 -18.77
N THR A 71 -1.16 25.76 -19.17
CA THR A 71 -2.54 25.46 -19.63
C THR A 71 -3.54 25.54 -18.50
N ALA A 72 -3.21 25.06 -17.32
CA ALA A 72 -4.11 25.01 -16.17
C ALA A 72 -4.20 26.35 -15.44
N MET A 73 -3.06 27.00 -15.24
CA MET A 73 -2.95 28.23 -14.43
C MET A 73 -2.99 29.52 -15.26
N GLY A 74 -2.92 29.44 -16.59
CA GLY A 74 -2.81 30.61 -17.48
C GLY A 74 -1.42 31.27 -17.50
N SER A 75 -0.49 30.78 -16.68
CA SER A 75 0.92 31.18 -16.62
C SER A 75 1.75 30.05 -16.01
N SER A 76 3.09 30.14 -16.10
CA SER A 76 3.99 29.21 -15.40
C SER A 76 4.32 29.65 -13.96
N THR A 77 3.39 30.35 -13.30
CA THR A 77 3.51 30.84 -11.93
C THR A 77 2.87 29.84 -10.97
N LEU A 78 3.62 29.40 -9.95
CA LEU A 78 3.16 28.45 -8.93
C LEU A 78 2.74 29.16 -7.63
N ALA A 79 2.32 28.39 -6.62
CA ALA A 79 1.76 28.89 -5.36
C ALA A 79 2.71 29.85 -4.58
N ASP A 80 4.01 29.79 -4.80
CA ASP A 80 4.97 30.74 -4.25
C ASP A 80 5.01 32.11 -4.96
N GLY A 81 4.20 32.29 -5.99
CA GLY A 81 4.18 33.50 -6.81
C GLY A 81 5.35 33.66 -7.78
N LYS A 82 6.24 32.68 -7.89
CA LYS A 82 7.34 32.68 -8.83
C LYS A 82 6.93 32.12 -10.19
N THR A 83 7.41 32.74 -11.24
CA THR A 83 7.28 32.27 -12.62
C THR A 83 8.50 31.43 -12.97
N TYR A 84 8.25 30.18 -13.37
CA TYR A 84 9.26 29.20 -13.74
C TYR A 84 9.42 29.08 -15.26
N ALA A 85 10.58 28.61 -15.69
CA ALA A 85 10.88 28.29 -17.08
C ALA A 85 11.42 26.86 -17.21
N LEU A 86 11.43 26.32 -18.43
CA LEU A 86 12.11 25.05 -18.71
C LEU A 86 13.60 25.17 -18.34
N GLY A 87 14.07 24.18 -17.60
CA GLY A 87 15.44 24.13 -17.08
C GLY A 87 15.61 24.69 -15.67
N ASP A 88 14.64 25.42 -15.13
CA ASP A 88 14.70 25.90 -13.76
C ASP A 88 14.58 24.74 -12.76
N LEU A 89 15.24 24.90 -11.61
CA LEU A 89 15.03 24.01 -10.48
C LEU A 89 13.56 24.05 -10.02
N LYS A 90 13.01 22.88 -9.74
CA LYS A 90 11.67 22.80 -9.13
C LYS A 90 11.68 23.36 -7.70
N PRO A 91 10.52 23.80 -7.17
CA PRO A 91 10.44 24.55 -5.92
C PRO A 91 11.19 23.94 -4.73
N VAL A 92 11.08 22.62 -4.50
CA VAL A 92 11.79 21.92 -3.41
C VAL A 92 13.31 22.01 -3.56
N TRP A 93 13.82 21.88 -4.78
CA TRP A 93 15.26 21.91 -5.04
C TRP A 93 15.84 23.33 -4.99
N ALA A 94 15.06 24.32 -5.42
CA ALA A 94 15.43 25.72 -5.25
C ALA A 94 15.52 26.11 -3.76
N GLU A 95 14.62 25.58 -2.93
CA GLU A 95 14.68 25.78 -1.47
C GLU A 95 15.85 25.06 -0.82
N LEU A 96 16.14 23.83 -1.24
CA LEU A 96 17.31 23.07 -0.77
C LEU A 96 18.65 23.76 -1.07
N GLU A 97 18.80 24.47 -2.21
CA GLU A 97 19.99 25.29 -2.48
C GLU A 97 20.19 26.33 -1.39
N ASN A 98 19.11 26.99 -0.97
CA ASN A 98 19.15 28.02 0.07
C ASN A 98 19.47 27.42 1.44
N VAL A 99 18.77 26.37 1.82
CA VAL A 99 18.91 25.73 3.14
C VAL A 99 20.30 25.13 3.34
N LEU A 100 20.82 24.46 2.31
CA LEU A 100 22.10 23.76 2.36
C LEU A 100 23.29 24.61 1.89
N ASN A 101 23.05 25.79 1.36
CA ASN A 101 24.06 26.65 0.75
C ASN A 101 24.92 25.93 -0.31
N VAL A 102 24.26 25.16 -1.19
CA VAL A 102 24.85 24.42 -2.30
C VAL A 102 24.28 24.89 -3.63
N LYS A 103 24.82 24.37 -4.74
CA LYS A 103 24.24 24.47 -6.07
C LYS A 103 23.93 23.10 -6.62
N PHE A 104 22.79 22.95 -7.25
CA PHE A 104 22.40 21.71 -7.90
C PHE A 104 22.46 21.84 -9.41
N LYS A 105 23.16 20.91 -10.04
CA LYS A 105 23.21 20.76 -11.47
C LYS A 105 22.56 19.44 -11.89
N ASP A 106 21.49 19.54 -12.64
CA ASP A 106 20.81 18.37 -13.19
C ASP A 106 21.65 17.78 -14.33
N VAL A 107 22.11 16.55 -14.15
CA VAL A 107 22.89 15.80 -15.13
C VAL A 107 22.16 14.51 -15.58
N LEU A 108 20.84 14.46 -15.38
CA LEU A 108 20.01 13.34 -15.76
C LEU A 108 20.13 13.06 -17.27
N ARG A 109 20.32 11.80 -17.65
CA ARG A 109 20.39 11.33 -19.05
C ARG A 109 19.00 11.01 -19.63
N GLY A 110 17.95 11.14 -18.84
CA GLY A 110 16.56 11.00 -19.26
C GLY A 110 15.98 9.59 -19.12
N ASN A 111 16.72 8.67 -18.52
CA ASN A 111 16.24 7.31 -18.26
C ASN A 111 15.43 7.26 -16.94
N LYS A 112 14.71 6.16 -16.72
CA LYS A 112 14.11 5.84 -15.41
C LYS A 112 15.18 5.36 -14.44
N ALA A 113 14.83 5.37 -13.13
CA ALA A 113 15.78 5.13 -12.03
C ALA A 113 16.83 4.02 -12.27
N ALA A 114 16.39 2.78 -12.54
CA ALA A 114 17.32 1.66 -12.71
C ALA A 114 18.18 1.77 -13.99
N ASP A 115 17.61 2.26 -15.06
CA ASP A 115 18.34 2.43 -16.34
C ASP A 115 19.26 3.66 -16.28
N GLU A 116 18.88 4.68 -15.53
CA GLU A 116 19.75 5.83 -15.26
C GLU A 116 20.99 5.40 -14.51
N PHE A 117 20.86 4.59 -13.45
CA PHE A 117 21.99 4.03 -12.70
C PHE A 117 22.94 3.24 -13.61
N LYS A 118 22.39 2.33 -14.43
CA LYS A 118 23.19 1.52 -15.36
C LYS A 118 23.89 2.36 -16.40
N SER A 119 23.25 3.40 -16.89
CA SER A 119 23.87 4.34 -17.86
C SER A 119 25.09 5.04 -17.28
N TRP A 120 25.03 5.50 -16.04
CA TRP A 120 26.17 6.12 -15.35
C TRP A 120 27.24 5.12 -14.92
N LEU A 121 26.82 3.91 -14.51
CA LEU A 121 27.76 2.83 -14.18
C LEU A 121 28.70 2.48 -15.34
N ASN A 122 28.20 2.47 -16.58
CA ASN A 122 28.98 2.19 -17.77
C ASN A 122 30.15 3.18 -17.97
N ASP A 123 30.01 4.42 -17.47
CA ASP A 123 31.04 5.45 -17.50
C ASP A 123 31.80 5.58 -16.15
N GLY A 124 31.67 4.59 -15.25
CA GLY A 124 32.29 4.59 -13.93
C GLY A 124 31.85 5.74 -13.04
N PHE A 125 30.59 6.22 -13.21
CA PHE A 125 30.02 7.37 -12.52
C PHE A 125 30.77 8.69 -12.70
N ALA A 126 31.55 8.86 -13.78
CA ALA A 126 32.29 10.07 -14.02
C ALA A 126 31.38 11.27 -14.24
N GLY A 127 31.42 12.26 -13.32
CA GLY A 127 30.69 13.52 -13.44
C GLY A 127 29.30 13.52 -12.80
N VAL A 128 28.95 12.52 -12.00
CA VAL A 128 27.76 12.51 -11.14
C VAL A 128 28.16 12.40 -9.67
N ASP A 129 27.53 13.17 -8.80
CA ASP A 129 27.84 13.21 -7.38
C ASP A 129 26.75 12.51 -6.52
N VAL A 130 25.47 12.55 -6.97
CA VAL A 130 24.34 11.84 -6.35
C VAL A 130 23.50 11.19 -7.44
N ILE A 131 23.19 9.91 -7.29
CA ILE A 131 22.43 9.14 -8.27
C ILE A 131 21.39 8.24 -7.63
N VAL A 132 20.26 8.09 -8.32
CA VAL A 132 19.22 7.11 -7.98
C VAL A 132 19.55 5.73 -8.53
N GLY A 133 19.13 4.68 -7.80
CA GLY A 133 19.23 3.31 -8.27
C GLY A 133 18.28 2.39 -7.51
N ASN A 134 18.24 1.11 -7.89
CA ASN A 134 17.61 0.12 -7.04
C ASN A 134 18.60 -0.40 -5.98
N ALA A 135 18.07 -0.86 -4.88
CA ALA A 135 18.87 -1.29 -3.72
C ALA A 135 19.87 -2.40 -4.05
N SER A 136 19.48 -3.36 -4.90
CA SER A 136 20.36 -4.49 -5.29
C SER A 136 21.56 -4.02 -6.11
N ASP A 137 21.34 -3.18 -7.13
CA ASP A 137 22.43 -2.67 -7.99
C ASP A 137 23.38 -1.79 -7.15
N MET A 138 22.84 -0.89 -6.33
CA MET A 138 23.66 -0.03 -5.45
C MET A 138 24.48 -0.85 -4.45
N SER A 139 23.88 -1.89 -3.86
CA SER A 139 24.57 -2.79 -2.94
C SER A 139 25.68 -3.60 -3.61
N GLU A 140 25.42 -4.11 -4.81
CA GLU A 140 26.42 -4.85 -5.58
C GLU A 140 27.63 -3.95 -5.94
N GLN A 141 27.37 -2.76 -6.45
CA GLN A 141 28.45 -1.81 -6.80
C GLN A 141 29.14 -1.25 -5.54
N GLY A 142 28.42 -1.11 -4.43
CA GLY A 142 29.01 -0.72 -3.14
C GLY A 142 30.02 -1.76 -2.62
N LYS A 143 29.69 -3.05 -2.70
CA LYS A 143 30.63 -4.16 -2.34
C LYS A 143 31.90 -4.14 -3.21
N GLN A 144 31.80 -3.64 -4.43
CA GLN A 144 32.94 -3.44 -5.35
C GLN A 144 33.72 -2.14 -5.09
N GLY A 145 33.26 -1.30 -4.14
CA GLY A 145 33.91 -0.04 -3.77
C GLY A 145 33.60 1.14 -4.69
N LEU A 146 32.56 1.03 -5.54
CA LEU A 146 32.16 2.09 -6.47
C LEU A 146 31.14 3.07 -5.85
N ILE A 147 30.53 2.73 -4.71
CA ILE A 147 29.58 3.55 -3.98
C ILE A 147 30.09 3.79 -2.57
N VAL A 148 29.87 4.99 -2.05
CA VAL A 148 30.26 5.39 -0.69
C VAL A 148 29.47 4.57 0.34
N ASP A 149 30.19 4.02 1.31
CA ASP A 149 29.61 3.35 2.46
C ASP A 149 29.18 4.38 3.51
N LEU A 150 27.89 4.67 3.57
CA LEU A 150 27.28 5.66 4.47
C LEU A 150 27.44 5.28 5.93
N SER A 151 27.62 3.98 6.26
CA SER A 151 27.79 3.54 7.65
C SER A 151 29.03 4.17 8.32
N LYS A 152 30.04 4.55 7.54
CA LYS A 152 31.26 5.21 8.00
C LYS A 152 31.06 6.69 8.36
N TYR A 153 29.95 7.25 7.98
CA TYR A 153 29.67 8.69 8.14
C TYR A 153 28.48 8.98 9.07
N LEU A 154 27.92 7.96 9.72
CA LEU A 154 26.74 8.14 10.60
C LEU A 154 26.96 9.15 11.72
N ASP A 155 28.17 9.25 12.25
CA ASP A 155 28.52 10.28 13.27
C ASP A 155 28.46 11.72 12.72
N TYR A 156 28.43 11.89 11.41
CA TYR A 156 28.28 13.17 10.70
C TYR A 156 26.85 13.38 10.17
N MET A 157 25.99 12.39 10.33
CA MET A 157 24.62 12.35 9.81
C MET A 157 23.64 12.03 10.93
N PRO A 158 23.46 12.93 11.93
CA PRO A 158 22.71 12.65 13.14
C PRO A 158 21.23 12.35 12.86
N ASN A 159 20.60 13.00 11.87
CA ASN A 159 19.19 12.75 11.52
C ASN A 159 19.03 11.38 10.85
N PHE A 160 19.89 11.03 9.91
CA PHE A 160 19.85 9.73 9.25
C PHE A 160 20.16 8.60 10.25
N LYS A 161 21.13 8.83 11.15
CA LYS A 161 21.45 7.89 12.21
C LYS A 161 20.27 7.68 13.15
N ALA A 162 19.65 8.76 13.65
CA ALA A 162 18.49 8.70 14.53
C ALA A 162 17.32 7.96 13.85
N PHE A 163 17.04 8.27 12.57
CA PHE A 163 16.03 7.57 11.79
C PHE A 163 16.28 6.05 11.71
N LEU A 164 17.51 5.63 11.48
CA LEU A 164 17.87 4.20 11.44
C LEU A 164 17.78 3.53 12.81
N ASP A 165 18.17 4.23 13.87
CA ASP A 165 18.11 3.71 15.24
C ASP A 165 16.66 3.58 15.75
N GLU A 166 15.78 4.51 15.37
CA GLU A 166 14.35 4.51 15.68
C GLU A 166 13.55 3.51 14.83
N ASN A 167 14.10 3.11 13.68
CA ASN A 167 13.47 2.19 12.74
C ASN A 167 14.37 0.97 12.45
N PRO A 168 14.53 0.03 13.40
CA PRO A 168 15.44 -1.11 13.25
C PRO A 168 15.15 -1.97 12.02
N ILE A 169 13.89 -2.08 11.61
CA ILE A 169 13.48 -2.79 10.39
C ILE A 169 14.04 -2.14 9.13
N VAL A 170 14.03 -0.80 9.08
CA VAL A 170 14.61 -0.05 7.96
C VAL A 170 16.13 -0.25 7.94
N LYS A 171 16.76 -0.14 9.12
CA LYS A 171 18.21 -0.39 9.27
C LYS A 171 18.60 -1.76 8.76
N LEU A 172 17.89 -2.82 9.15
CA LEU A 172 18.10 -4.18 8.65
C LEU A 172 17.91 -4.29 7.14
N SER A 173 16.91 -3.59 6.59
CA SER A 173 16.61 -3.62 5.15
C SER A 173 17.65 -2.93 4.28
N VAL A 174 18.40 -1.95 4.81
CA VAL A 174 19.40 -1.19 4.05
C VAL A 174 20.83 -1.68 4.25
N VAL A 175 21.08 -2.55 5.24
CA VAL A 175 22.38 -3.19 5.41
C VAL A 175 22.62 -4.14 4.22
N SER A 176 23.61 -3.79 3.42
CA SER A 176 23.91 -4.47 2.15
C SER A 176 25.02 -5.53 2.27
N ASP A 177 25.79 -5.48 3.35
CA ASP A 177 26.88 -6.39 3.66
C ASP A 177 26.87 -6.63 5.18
N THR A 178 26.32 -7.77 5.58
CA THR A 178 26.17 -8.13 7.00
C THR A 178 27.50 -8.30 7.72
N ASP A 179 28.55 -8.70 7.01
CA ASP A 179 29.88 -8.85 7.59
C ASP A 179 30.49 -7.50 8.01
N LYS A 180 30.17 -6.43 7.27
CA LYS A 180 30.70 -5.09 7.48
C LYS A 180 29.72 -4.11 8.06
N GLY A 181 28.41 -4.42 8.07
CA GLY A 181 27.37 -3.47 8.40
C GLY A 181 27.24 -2.30 7.44
N ALA A 182 27.69 -2.48 6.19
CA ALA A 182 27.78 -1.41 5.21
C ALA A 182 26.41 -0.99 4.69
N ILE A 183 26.21 0.32 4.51
CA ILE A 183 25.01 0.95 3.96
C ILE A 183 25.39 1.75 2.74
N TYR A 184 24.93 1.34 1.56
CA TYR A 184 25.33 1.95 0.29
C TYR A 184 24.28 2.89 -0.31
N TYR A 185 23.13 3.04 0.31
CA TYR A 185 22.08 3.92 -0.19
C TYR A 185 21.21 4.48 0.93
N ALA A 186 20.61 5.63 0.67
CA ALA A 186 19.59 6.24 1.52
C ALA A 186 18.20 5.85 0.99
N PRO A 187 17.37 5.16 1.81
CA PRO A 187 16.09 4.60 1.39
C PRO A 187 14.96 5.63 1.43
N TYR A 188 13.88 5.34 0.72
CA TYR A 188 12.59 5.97 0.97
C TYR A 188 11.78 5.15 1.98
N PHE A 189 11.15 5.85 2.91
CA PHE A 189 10.29 5.23 3.91
C PHE A 189 9.02 6.04 4.09
N ASP A 190 7.86 5.39 4.05
CA ASP A 190 6.56 6.03 4.22
C ASP A 190 5.78 5.50 5.43
N GLY A 191 6.51 4.95 6.42
CA GLY A 191 5.95 4.40 7.64
C GLY A 191 5.52 2.93 7.48
N TYR A 192 5.27 2.26 8.58
CA TYR A 192 4.73 0.91 8.61
C TYR A 192 3.46 0.78 9.48
N ASN A 193 3.01 1.88 10.04
CA ASN A 193 1.75 1.93 10.81
C ASN A 193 0.65 2.71 10.07
N ASP A 194 0.88 3.07 8.82
CA ASP A 194 -0.05 3.81 8.00
C ASP A 194 -0.71 2.90 6.97
N ILE A 195 -2.02 3.02 6.86
CA ILE A 195 -2.82 2.30 5.87
C ILE A 195 -3.08 3.24 4.70
N GLU A 196 -2.72 2.83 3.50
CA GLU A 196 -3.00 3.57 2.27
C GLU A 196 -4.18 2.98 1.51
N LYS A 197 -4.27 1.63 1.52
CA LYS A 197 -5.28 0.90 0.78
C LYS A 197 -6.40 0.46 1.69
N TYR A 198 -7.57 0.50 1.15
CA TYR A 198 -8.81 0.12 1.81
C TYR A 198 -9.69 -0.68 0.86
N PHE A 199 -10.65 -1.42 1.39
CA PHE A 199 -11.83 -1.74 0.62
C PHE A 199 -12.62 -0.45 0.40
N LEU A 200 -12.84 -0.11 -0.85
CA LEU A 200 -13.54 1.08 -1.29
C LEU A 200 -14.85 0.67 -1.95
N MET A 201 -15.96 1.20 -1.48
CA MET A 201 -17.30 0.77 -1.91
C MET A 201 -18.14 1.97 -2.34
N ARG A 202 -19.00 1.78 -3.34
CA ARG A 202 -20.04 2.75 -3.75
C ARG A 202 -21.16 2.75 -2.69
N VAL A 203 -20.98 3.55 -1.66
CA VAL A 203 -21.92 3.68 -0.54
C VAL A 203 -23.31 4.12 -1.00
N ASP A 204 -23.38 5.01 -1.97
CA ASP A 204 -24.63 5.45 -2.60
C ASP A 204 -25.45 4.28 -3.18
N TRP A 205 -24.79 3.29 -3.76
CA TRP A 205 -25.47 2.10 -4.29
C TRP A 205 -25.91 1.14 -3.19
N VAL A 206 -25.10 0.97 -2.16
CA VAL A 206 -25.50 0.15 -1.00
C VAL A 206 -26.75 0.73 -0.35
N GLN A 207 -26.77 2.04 -0.12
CA GLN A 207 -27.93 2.73 0.46
C GLN A 207 -29.16 2.62 -0.46
N LYS A 208 -29.00 2.81 -1.77
CA LYS A 208 -30.09 2.71 -2.73
C LYS A 208 -30.72 1.31 -2.74
N LEU A 209 -29.91 0.26 -2.69
CA LEU A 209 -30.39 -1.14 -2.68
C LEU A 209 -31.03 -1.51 -1.36
N LEU A 210 -30.44 -1.15 -0.23
CA LEU A 210 -30.82 -1.68 1.07
C LEU A 210 -31.78 -0.80 1.87
N ASP A 211 -31.69 0.52 1.72
CA ASP A 211 -32.46 1.49 2.51
C ASP A 211 -33.53 2.20 1.65
N GLY A 212 -33.35 2.22 0.35
CA GLY A 212 -34.23 2.94 -0.59
C GLY A 212 -35.30 2.07 -1.24
N GLU A 213 -36.17 2.75 -1.99
CA GLU A 213 -37.08 2.15 -2.97
C GLU A 213 -36.46 2.37 -4.36
N GLY A 214 -36.65 1.46 -5.30
CA GLY A 214 -36.13 1.58 -6.66
C GLY A 214 -36.80 0.66 -7.67
N ASP A 215 -36.67 0.99 -8.94
CA ASP A 215 -37.04 0.10 -10.04
C ASP A 215 -35.95 -0.96 -10.21
N PHE A 216 -36.17 -2.13 -9.63
CA PHE A 216 -35.26 -3.24 -9.73
C PHE A 216 -35.46 -4.05 -11.00
N ALA A 217 -34.38 -4.73 -11.43
CA ALA A 217 -34.41 -5.54 -12.64
C ALA A 217 -35.52 -6.59 -12.60
N PRO A 218 -36.28 -6.76 -13.70
CA PRO A 218 -37.42 -7.69 -13.71
C PRO A 218 -37.00 -9.16 -13.60
N ALA A 219 -35.81 -9.54 -14.12
CA ALA A 219 -35.27 -10.89 -14.01
C ALA A 219 -33.76 -10.89 -14.03
N VAL A 220 -33.13 -11.83 -13.31
CA VAL A 220 -31.67 -12.03 -13.27
C VAL A 220 -31.16 -12.94 -14.37
N SER A 221 -31.58 -12.70 -15.61
CA SER A 221 -31.20 -13.52 -16.77
C SER A 221 -29.69 -13.58 -17.03
N ASP A 222 -28.94 -12.69 -16.44
CA ASP A 222 -27.50 -12.52 -16.64
C ASP A 222 -26.63 -12.99 -15.47
N LEU A 223 -27.23 -13.26 -14.31
CA LEU A 223 -26.55 -14.07 -13.31
C LEU A 223 -26.58 -15.51 -13.78
N ALA A 224 -25.48 -16.24 -13.57
CA ALA A 224 -25.49 -17.68 -13.81
C ALA A 224 -26.74 -18.24 -13.15
N THR A 225 -27.58 -18.95 -13.92
CA THR A 225 -28.82 -19.57 -13.42
C THR A 225 -28.53 -20.59 -12.34
N THR A 226 -27.26 -20.95 -12.16
CA THR A 226 -26.72 -21.74 -11.07
C THR A 226 -25.65 -20.93 -10.37
N ALA A 227 -25.91 -20.52 -9.13
CA ALA A 227 -24.88 -19.96 -8.28
C ALA A 227 -23.81 -21.04 -8.01
N VAL A 228 -22.53 -20.68 -8.23
CA VAL A 228 -21.40 -21.61 -8.08
C VAL A 228 -20.59 -21.35 -6.81
N TYR A 229 -20.67 -20.13 -6.28
CA TYR A 229 -19.99 -19.78 -5.03
C TYR A 229 -20.67 -20.46 -3.86
N GLU A 230 -19.94 -21.32 -3.17
CA GLU A 230 -20.39 -21.99 -1.94
C GLU A 230 -20.07 -21.12 -0.70
N PRO A 231 -20.87 -21.23 0.39
CA PRO A 231 -20.61 -20.46 1.61
C PRO A 231 -19.18 -20.59 2.12
N TYR A 232 -18.60 -19.46 2.48
CA TYR A 232 -17.33 -19.36 3.21
C TYR A 232 -17.56 -19.33 4.72
N MET A 233 -18.59 -18.59 5.15
CA MET A 233 -19.01 -18.53 6.54
C MET A 233 -19.79 -19.81 6.92
N PRO A 234 -19.86 -20.15 8.23
CA PRO A 234 -20.61 -21.32 8.67
C PRO A 234 -22.07 -21.30 8.23
N THR A 235 -22.62 -22.47 8.03
CA THR A 235 -24.07 -22.69 7.84
C THR A 235 -24.77 -23.17 9.12
N SER A 236 -24.03 -23.32 10.22
CA SER A 236 -24.52 -23.69 11.54
C SER A 236 -23.56 -23.18 12.63
N GLY A 237 -24.04 -23.08 13.86
CA GLY A 237 -23.21 -22.55 14.97
C GLY A 237 -23.31 -21.04 15.09
N GLN A 238 -22.40 -20.46 15.90
CA GLN A 238 -22.35 -19.03 16.14
C GLN A 238 -20.96 -18.49 15.79
N VAL A 239 -20.91 -17.32 15.17
CA VAL A 239 -19.71 -16.51 14.98
C VAL A 239 -19.84 -15.27 15.83
N LYS A 240 -18.85 -15.02 16.70
CA LYS A 240 -18.79 -13.86 17.58
C LYS A 240 -17.54 -13.06 17.27
N VAL A 241 -17.71 -11.77 17.08
CA VAL A 241 -16.62 -10.84 16.78
C VAL A 241 -16.85 -9.50 17.48
N ASP A 242 -15.79 -8.79 17.73
CA ASP A 242 -15.86 -7.40 18.16
C ASP A 242 -16.34 -6.51 17.02
N GLY A 243 -17.21 -5.56 17.33
CA GLY A 243 -17.69 -4.51 16.44
C GLY A 243 -17.74 -3.18 17.16
N LEU A 244 -18.27 -2.15 16.51
CA LEU A 244 -18.49 -0.84 17.12
C LEU A 244 -19.99 -0.54 17.26
N SER A 245 -20.33 0.36 18.20
CA SER A 245 -21.62 1.03 18.23
C SER A 245 -21.81 1.91 16.99
N ALA A 246 -23.04 2.29 16.70
CA ALA A 246 -23.39 3.11 15.53
C ALA A 246 -22.64 4.43 15.45
N ASP A 247 -22.35 5.04 16.59
CA ASP A 247 -21.56 6.28 16.70
C ASP A 247 -20.05 6.04 16.81
N GLY A 248 -19.62 4.79 16.75
CA GLY A 248 -18.21 4.40 16.84
C GLY A 248 -17.58 4.58 18.23
N SER A 249 -18.37 4.92 19.26
CA SER A 249 -17.82 5.28 20.59
C SER A 249 -17.45 4.07 21.44
N GLN A 250 -18.11 2.93 21.26
CA GLN A 250 -17.97 1.73 22.10
C GLN A 250 -17.69 0.49 21.28
N VAL A 251 -16.91 -0.44 21.85
CA VAL A 251 -16.77 -1.80 21.33
C VAL A 251 -17.97 -2.61 21.82
N VAL A 252 -18.60 -3.33 20.92
CA VAL A 252 -19.77 -4.19 21.16
C VAL A 252 -19.55 -5.58 20.54
N GLU A 253 -20.13 -6.63 21.15
CA GLU A 253 -20.12 -7.96 20.54
C GLU A 253 -21.13 -8.00 19.39
N VAL A 254 -20.70 -8.49 18.23
CA VAL A 254 -21.56 -8.84 17.10
C VAL A 254 -21.65 -10.36 17.02
N VAL A 255 -22.87 -10.87 17.03
CA VAL A 255 -23.16 -12.31 16.96
C VAL A 255 -23.89 -12.62 15.67
N LYS A 256 -23.35 -13.54 14.86
CA LYS A 256 -24.01 -14.16 13.71
C LYS A 256 -24.42 -15.56 14.15
N ASP A 257 -25.72 -15.77 14.39
CA ASP A 257 -26.24 -17.01 14.95
C ASP A 257 -26.89 -17.90 13.89
N TYR A 258 -26.07 -18.72 13.24
CA TYR A 258 -26.49 -19.67 12.23
C TYR A 258 -27.23 -20.91 12.82
N THR A 259 -27.38 -20.97 14.13
CA THR A 259 -28.27 -21.99 14.77
C THR A 259 -29.73 -21.56 14.73
N LYS A 260 -29.96 -20.25 14.74
CA LYS A 260 -31.30 -19.65 14.69
C LYS A 260 -31.68 -19.20 13.29
N HIS A 261 -30.70 -18.85 12.48
CA HIS A 261 -30.85 -18.20 11.19
C HIS A 261 -30.07 -18.95 10.12
N TYR A 262 -30.09 -18.48 8.90
CA TYR A 262 -29.47 -19.13 7.75
C TYR A 262 -28.26 -18.34 7.24
N ASN A 263 -27.35 -19.02 6.54
CA ASN A 263 -26.33 -18.35 5.75
C ASN A 263 -26.97 -17.80 4.47
N ILE A 264 -26.73 -16.54 4.15
CA ILE A 264 -27.37 -15.84 3.02
C ILE A 264 -27.00 -16.44 1.67
N VAL A 265 -25.74 -16.86 1.49
CA VAL A 265 -25.31 -17.51 0.25
C VAL A 265 -25.99 -18.86 0.08
N ALA A 266 -26.01 -19.69 1.12
CA ALA A 266 -26.70 -20.98 1.09
C ALA A 266 -28.17 -20.83 0.71
N LYS A 267 -28.86 -19.83 1.28
CA LYS A 267 -30.25 -19.52 0.96
C LYS A 267 -30.40 -19.09 -0.50
N MET A 268 -29.61 -18.11 -0.95
CA MET A 268 -29.66 -17.66 -2.34
C MET A 268 -29.40 -18.80 -3.32
N ASN A 269 -28.38 -19.65 -3.07
CA ASN A 269 -28.06 -20.79 -3.92
C ASN A 269 -29.25 -21.78 -4.05
N ALA A 270 -30.02 -21.97 -2.98
CA ALA A 270 -31.18 -22.83 -2.99
C ALA A 270 -32.40 -22.24 -3.71
N GLU A 271 -32.54 -20.93 -3.76
CA GLU A 271 -33.75 -20.24 -4.20
C GLU A 271 -33.59 -19.51 -5.57
N ILE A 272 -32.38 -19.21 -6.02
CA ILE A 272 -32.15 -18.55 -7.30
C ILE A 272 -32.55 -19.46 -8.46
N THR A 273 -33.42 -18.93 -9.32
CA THR A 273 -33.86 -19.58 -10.57
C THR A 273 -33.82 -18.55 -11.71
N ALA A 274 -34.06 -18.99 -12.93
CA ALA A 274 -34.17 -18.11 -14.08
C ALA A 274 -35.35 -17.08 -13.96
N ALA A 275 -36.29 -17.30 -13.05
CA ALA A 275 -37.40 -16.39 -12.79
C ALA A 275 -37.15 -15.42 -11.63
N THR A 276 -36.05 -15.57 -10.90
CA THR A 276 -35.66 -14.68 -9.80
C THR A 276 -35.41 -13.29 -10.36
N THR A 277 -35.94 -12.26 -9.72
CA THR A 277 -35.76 -10.86 -10.12
C THR A 277 -34.66 -10.20 -9.30
N GLY A 278 -34.16 -9.07 -9.79
CA GLY A 278 -33.23 -8.22 -9.02
C GLY A 278 -33.85 -7.74 -7.70
N ALA A 279 -35.17 -7.49 -7.67
CA ALA A 279 -35.91 -7.17 -6.46
C ALA A 279 -35.95 -8.33 -5.48
N ASP A 280 -36.13 -9.57 -5.95
CA ASP A 280 -36.12 -10.76 -5.07
C ASP A 280 -34.78 -10.91 -4.35
N LEU A 281 -33.65 -10.73 -5.07
CA LEU A 281 -32.31 -10.76 -4.45
C LEU A 281 -32.13 -9.68 -3.39
N VAL A 282 -32.56 -8.47 -3.67
CA VAL A 282 -32.50 -7.35 -2.70
C VAL A 282 -33.36 -7.65 -1.47
N ASN A 283 -34.57 -8.17 -1.67
CA ASN A 283 -35.45 -8.55 -0.57
C ASN A 283 -34.87 -9.70 0.26
N MET A 284 -34.30 -10.74 -0.37
CA MET A 284 -33.61 -11.81 0.35
C MET A 284 -32.48 -11.28 1.24
N LEU A 285 -31.69 -10.33 0.75
CA LEU A 285 -30.62 -9.74 1.55
C LEU A 285 -31.16 -8.84 2.66
N ARG A 286 -32.19 -8.05 2.40
CA ARG A 286 -32.85 -7.20 3.42
C ARG A 286 -33.45 -8.05 4.54
N ASP A 287 -34.19 -9.10 4.19
CA ASP A 287 -34.81 -10.04 5.16
C ASP A 287 -33.72 -10.74 5.99
N TYR A 288 -32.63 -11.14 5.34
CA TYR A 288 -31.50 -11.74 6.06
C TYR A 288 -30.91 -10.76 7.08
N ILE A 289 -30.67 -9.50 6.69
CA ILE A 289 -30.12 -8.49 7.60
C ILE A 289 -31.05 -8.28 8.80
N ASP A 290 -32.36 -8.15 8.56
CA ASP A 290 -33.34 -7.95 9.62
C ASP A 290 -33.38 -9.13 10.60
N VAL A 291 -33.26 -10.34 10.09
CA VAL A 291 -33.36 -11.58 10.90
C VAL A 291 -32.03 -11.86 11.60
N MET A 292 -30.92 -11.89 10.88
CA MET A 292 -29.60 -12.24 11.42
C MET A 292 -29.15 -11.25 12.52
N TYR A 293 -29.44 -9.99 12.33
CA TYR A 293 -29.06 -8.92 13.25
C TYR A 293 -30.21 -8.42 14.15
N GLU A 294 -31.28 -9.20 14.24
CA GLU A 294 -32.40 -8.97 15.13
C GLU A 294 -32.98 -7.53 15.06
N GLY A 295 -33.05 -6.98 13.84
CA GLY A 295 -33.52 -5.62 13.57
C GLY A 295 -32.60 -4.47 13.98
N LYS A 296 -31.35 -4.76 14.34
CA LYS A 296 -30.34 -3.77 14.78
C LYS A 296 -30.23 -2.54 13.87
N TYR A 297 -30.34 -2.74 12.57
CA TYR A 297 -30.15 -1.67 11.59
C TYR A 297 -31.46 -0.94 11.21
N GLY A 298 -32.61 -1.47 11.56
CA GLY A 298 -33.92 -0.89 11.22
C GLY A 298 -34.06 -0.67 9.72
N THR A 299 -34.36 0.55 9.29
CA THR A 299 -34.46 0.92 7.87
C THR A 299 -33.13 1.25 7.22
N GLU A 300 -32.06 1.40 7.99
CA GLU A 300 -30.71 1.72 7.53
C GLU A 300 -29.85 0.45 7.37
N ARG A 301 -30.34 -0.53 6.59
CA ARG A 301 -29.72 -1.83 6.42
C ARG A 301 -28.33 -1.76 5.76
N SER A 302 -28.09 -0.68 5.00
CA SER A 302 -26.77 -0.38 4.42
C SER A 302 -25.66 -0.33 5.48
N ARG A 303 -25.98 -0.03 6.73
CA ARG A 303 -25.03 0.02 7.86
C ARG A 303 -24.37 -1.34 8.15
N LEU A 304 -24.91 -2.45 7.65
CA LEU A 304 -24.20 -3.72 7.69
C LEU A 304 -22.84 -3.62 6.97
N PHE A 305 -22.76 -2.83 5.90
CA PHE A 305 -21.59 -2.69 5.04
C PHE A 305 -20.81 -1.39 5.26
N VAL A 306 -21.47 -0.33 5.68
CA VAL A 306 -20.91 1.03 5.73
C VAL A 306 -21.14 1.67 7.10
N GLY A 307 -20.18 2.52 7.52
CA GLY A 307 -20.24 3.19 8.81
C GLY A 307 -19.51 2.44 9.92
N HIS A 308 -19.62 2.97 11.15
CA HIS A 308 -18.87 2.47 12.30
C HIS A 308 -19.26 1.05 12.73
N ASP A 309 -20.55 0.73 12.68
CA ASP A 309 -21.08 -0.55 13.12
C ASP A 309 -21.23 -1.59 12.02
N ALA A 310 -20.52 -1.39 10.90
CA ALA A 310 -20.44 -2.36 9.83
C ALA A 310 -19.89 -3.71 10.34
N ALA A 311 -20.52 -4.80 9.87
CA ALA A 311 -20.26 -6.14 10.40
C ALA A 311 -20.18 -7.22 9.29
N TRP A 312 -20.09 -6.83 8.05
CA TRP A 312 -20.13 -7.70 6.88
C TRP A 312 -18.97 -8.70 6.82
N ASP A 313 -19.22 -9.80 6.13
CA ASP A 313 -18.28 -10.85 5.78
C ASP A 313 -18.31 -11.15 4.27
N ALA A 314 -17.52 -12.13 3.82
CA ALA A 314 -17.43 -12.49 2.41
C ALA A 314 -18.76 -12.98 1.83
N ASP A 315 -19.57 -13.74 2.59
CA ASP A 315 -20.84 -14.26 2.10
C ASP A 315 -21.90 -13.16 1.96
N GLU A 316 -21.94 -12.23 2.92
CA GLU A 316 -22.80 -11.04 2.83
C GLU A 316 -22.38 -10.14 1.68
N LEU A 317 -21.05 -10.00 1.43
CA LEU A 317 -20.55 -9.29 0.27
C LEU A 317 -21.00 -9.97 -1.03
N VAL A 318 -20.90 -11.28 -1.15
CA VAL A 318 -21.36 -12.01 -2.34
C VAL A 318 -22.86 -11.79 -2.60
N ALA A 319 -23.65 -11.84 -1.56
CA ALA A 319 -25.08 -11.53 -1.67
C ALA A 319 -25.32 -10.10 -2.17
N LEU A 320 -24.56 -9.12 -1.65
CA LEU A 320 -24.63 -7.74 -2.10
C LEU A 320 -24.14 -7.60 -3.55
N LEU A 321 -23.06 -8.27 -3.95
CA LEU A 321 -22.54 -8.24 -5.31
C LEU A 321 -23.57 -8.79 -6.31
N ARG A 322 -24.28 -9.87 -5.95
CA ARG A 322 -25.38 -10.40 -6.75
C ARG A 322 -26.53 -9.39 -6.91
N CYS A 323 -26.88 -8.68 -5.83
CA CYS A 323 -27.86 -7.59 -5.89
C CYS A 323 -27.39 -6.45 -6.81
N VAL A 324 -26.12 -6.06 -6.72
CA VAL A 324 -25.53 -4.97 -7.53
C VAL A 324 -25.54 -5.33 -9.01
N VAL A 325 -25.02 -6.49 -9.37
CA VAL A 325 -24.90 -6.91 -10.79
C VAL A 325 -26.27 -7.12 -11.43
N ALA A 326 -27.24 -7.62 -10.67
CA ALA A 326 -28.61 -7.84 -11.15
C ALA A 326 -29.40 -6.54 -11.36
N ASN A 327 -29.00 -5.43 -10.77
CA ASN A 327 -29.78 -4.20 -10.74
C ASN A 327 -29.09 -3.01 -11.43
N THR A 328 -28.41 -3.25 -12.56
CA THR A 328 -27.67 -2.21 -13.31
C THR A 328 -28.53 -0.99 -13.55
N TYR A 329 -29.73 -1.12 -14.09
CA TYR A 329 -30.60 0.01 -14.39
C TYR A 329 -31.00 0.81 -13.15
N ALA A 330 -31.39 0.13 -12.09
CA ALA A 330 -31.75 0.79 -10.84
C ALA A 330 -30.61 1.63 -10.26
N LEU A 331 -29.36 1.17 -10.42
CA LEU A 331 -28.18 1.84 -9.89
C LEU A 331 -27.68 2.98 -10.78
N THR A 332 -27.71 2.79 -12.09
CA THR A 332 -27.04 3.69 -13.05
C THR A 332 -27.98 4.50 -13.91
N GLY A 333 -29.26 4.12 -14.00
CA GLY A 333 -30.25 4.71 -14.90
C GLY A 333 -30.09 4.30 -16.37
N GLN A 334 -29.22 3.33 -16.67
CA GLN A 334 -28.92 2.84 -18.01
C GLN A 334 -28.69 1.32 -18.03
N ASN A 335 -28.83 0.68 -19.19
CA ASN A 335 -28.57 -0.75 -19.38
C ASN A 335 -27.36 -1.03 -20.28
N GLU A 336 -26.75 0.02 -20.84
CA GLU A 336 -25.71 -0.11 -21.87
C GLU A 336 -24.38 -0.62 -21.31
N ASN A 337 -24.02 -0.24 -20.08
CA ASN A 337 -22.84 -0.70 -19.40
C ASN A 337 -23.25 -1.55 -18.20
N LYS A 338 -23.00 -2.85 -18.26
CA LYS A 338 -23.19 -3.71 -17.10
C LYS A 338 -22.34 -3.23 -15.91
N VAL A 339 -22.96 -3.21 -14.75
CA VAL A 339 -22.26 -2.95 -13.51
C VAL A 339 -21.36 -4.13 -13.18
N THR A 340 -20.14 -3.83 -12.82
CA THR A 340 -19.18 -4.80 -12.28
C THR A 340 -19.17 -4.71 -10.76
N GLY A 341 -19.32 -5.84 -10.08
CA GLY A 341 -19.37 -5.90 -8.64
C GLY A 341 -17.99 -5.63 -8.03
N LEU A 342 -17.03 -6.47 -8.33
CA LEU A 342 -15.70 -6.42 -7.75
C LEU A 342 -14.64 -6.15 -8.82
N PHE A 343 -13.83 -5.16 -8.58
CA PHE A 343 -12.73 -4.76 -9.43
C PHE A 343 -11.40 -5.18 -8.80
N PRO A 344 -10.55 -5.92 -9.49
CA PRO A 344 -9.16 -5.98 -9.09
C PRO A 344 -8.51 -4.62 -9.32
N ARG A 345 -7.54 -4.30 -8.48
CA ARG A 345 -6.74 -3.10 -8.68
C ARG A 345 -6.07 -3.12 -10.04
N GLU A 346 -6.03 -1.98 -10.70
CA GLU A 346 -5.30 -1.84 -11.92
C GLU A 346 -3.79 -1.72 -11.68
N THR A 347 -3.01 -2.65 -12.21
CA THR A 347 -1.57 -2.47 -12.38
C THR A 347 -1.19 -2.57 -13.85
N LYS A 348 -0.09 -1.89 -14.18
CA LYS A 348 0.36 -1.79 -15.57
C LYS A 348 0.88 -3.09 -16.15
N TYR A 349 1.32 -4.03 -15.31
CA TYR A 349 2.16 -5.14 -15.74
C TYR A 349 1.83 -6.51 -15.16
N ASN A 350 1.07 -6.60 -14.08
CA ASN A 350 0.75 -7.87 -13.44
C ASN A 350 -0.60 -7.82 -12.72
N ARG A 351 -1.62 -8.37 -13.37
CA ARG A 351 -3.00 -8.37 -12.86
C ARG A 351 -3.28 -9.42 -11.80
N ILE A 352 -2.43 -10.42 -11.69
CA ILE A 352 -2.59 -11.45 -10.67
C ILE A 352 -2.36 -10.90 -9.28
N SER A 353 -1.30 -10.11 -9.12
CA SER A 353 -1.00 -9.51 -7.81
C SER A 353 -2.13 -8.63 -7.30
N ASP A 354 -2.93 -8.06 -8.21
CA ASP A 354 -4.09 -7.26 -7.84
C ASP A 354 -5.26 -8.13 -7.38
N LEU A 355 -5.48 -9.28 -8.02
CA LEU A 355 -6.44 -10.28 -7.54
C LEU A 355 -6.00 -10.89 -6.20
N TYR A 356 -4.71 -11.15 -6.03
CA TYR A 356 -4.20 -11.66 -4.76
C TYR A 356 -4.42 -10.70 -3.59
N SER A 357 -4.54 -9.40 -3.83
CA SER A 357 -4.92 -8.46 -2.77
C SER A 357 -6.33 -8.70 -2.21
N LEU A 358 -7.19 -9.40 -2.95
CA LEU A 358 -8.55 -9.74 -2.54
C LEU A 358 -8.64 -11.00 -1.67
N VAL A 359 -7.57 -11.81 -1.56
CA VAL A 359 -7.59 -13.04 -0.73
C VAL A 359 -7.79 -12.73 0.76
N GLN A 360 -7.50 -11.51 1.19
CA GLN A 360 -7.79 -11.06 2.54
C GLN A 360 -9.30 -11.06 2.88
N LEU A 361 -10.19 -11.03 1.89
CA LEU A 361 -11.64 -11.25 2.10
C LEU A 361 -11.92 -12.58 2.81
N PHE A 362 -11.02 -13.54 2.64
CA PHE A 362 -11.09 -14.91 3.13
C PHE A 362 -10.07 -15.20 4.24
N GLY A 363 -9.52 -14.17 4.88
CA GLY A 363 -8.64 -14.33 6.04
C GLY A 363 -7.16 -14.58 5.73
N VAL A 364 -6.76 -14.59 4.47
CA VAL A 364 -5.38 -14.87 4.06
C VAL A 364 -4.49 -13.66 4.28
N ARG A 365 -3.32 -13.90 4.91
CA ARG A 365 -2.25 -12.92 5.16
C ARG A 365 -1.18 -12.95 4.07
N GLY A 366 -0.25 -11.98 4.15
CA GLY A 366 0.94 -11.94 3.30
C GLY A 366 0.62 -11.63 1.83
N ASN A 367 -0.56 -11.10 1.54
CA ASN A 367 -1.06 -10.87 0.19
C ASN A 367 -0.43 -9.67 -0.53
N GLU A 368 0.44 -8.93 0.14
CA GLU A 368 1.11 -7.79 -0.48
C GLU A 368 2.41 -8.22 -1.12
N SER A 369 2.51 -8.03 -2.44
CA SER A 369 3.67 -8.41 -3.26
C SER A 369 5.00 -7.82 -2.79
N ARG A 370 4.98 -6.76 -1.99
CA ARG A 370 6.18 -6.12 -1.44
C ARG A 370 6.88 -6.94 -0.37
N ASN A 371 6.17 -7.84 0.27
CA ASN A 371 6.72 -8.74 1.29
C ASN A 371 7.00 -10.13 0.73
N ASP A 372 6.98 -10.30 -0.58
CA ASP A 372 7.12 -11.59 -1.26
C ASP A 372 6.11 -12.64 -0.77
N TYR A 373 4.93 -12.20 -0.27
CA TYR A 373 3.89 -13.03 0.38
C TYR A 373 4.36 -13.74 1.66
N LEU A 374 5.47 -13.29 2.25
CA LEU A 374 6.05 -13.85 3.45
C LEU A 374 5.53 -13.15 4.72
N TYR A 375 5.32 -13.93 5.75
CA TYR A 375 5.01 -13.41 7.09
C TYR A 375 5.47 -14.42 8.15
N PHE A 376 5.55 -13.98 9.41
CA PHE A 376 5.73 -14.87 10.54
C PHE A 376 4.38 -15.20 11.17
N ASP A 377 4.11 -16.47 11.40
CA ASP A 377 2.93 -16.94 12.11
C ASP A 377 3.02 -16.71 13.63
N GLY A 378 1.98 -17.08 14.37
CA GLY A 378 1.93 -16.95 15.82
C GLY A 378 2.96 -17.83 16.56
N ASN A 379 3.54 -18.84 15.91
CA ASN A 379 4.60 -19.69 16.43
C ASN A 379 6.01 -19.15 16.10
N GLY A 380 6.09 -18.11 15.27
CA GLY A 380 7.34 -17.52 14.80
C GLY A 380 7.96 -18.28 13.62
N GLU A 381 7.18 -19.10 12.92
CA GLU A 381 7.62 -19.75 11.70
C GLU A 381 7.42 -18.84 10.48
N LEU A 382 8.39 -18.87 9.57
CA LEU A 382 8.30 -18.13 8.32
C LEU A 382 7.39 -18.88 7.35
N VAL A 383 6.34 -18.21 6.92
CA VAL A 383 5.31 -18.77 6.03
C VAL A 383 5.27 -17.99 4.72
N ASP A 384 5.18 -18.70 3.60
CA ASP A 384 4.73 -18.14 2.32
C ASP A 384 3.22 -18.40 2.17
N ALA A 385 2.43 -17.34 2.16
CA ALA A 385 0.97 -17.43 2.05
C ALA A 385 0.51 -18.29 0.87
N ARG A 386 1.22 -18.24 -0.26
CA ARG A 386 0.90 -18.97 -1.49
C ARG A 386 1.04 -20.49 -1.37
N GLN A 387 1.65 -20.98 -0.29
CA GLN A 387 1.81 -22.40 0.02
C GLN A 387 0.84 -22.88 1.11
N SER A 388 -0.21 -22.11 1.41
CA SER A 388 -1.22 -22.48 2.40
C SER A 388 -2.53 -22.94 1.76
N GLU A 389 -3.24 -23.82 2.44
CA GLU A 389 -4.58 -24.25 2.03
C GLU A 389 -5.58 -23.10 2.03
N ASP A 390 -5.44 -22.14 2.94
CA ASP A 390 -6.31 -20.96 3.03
C ASP A 390 -6.15 -20.08 1.79
N PHE A 391 -4.94 -19.95 1.25
CA PHE A 391 -4.71 -19.21 0.02
C PHE A 391 -5.38 -19.90 -1.16
N ILE A 392 -5.27 -21.22 -1.26
CA ILE A 392 -5.93 -22.00 -2.32
C ILE A 392 -7.45 -21.85 -2.21
N LEU A 393 -8.00 -21.97 -1.01
CA LEU A 393 -9.43 -21.74 -0.76
C LEU A 393 -9.85 -20.33 -1.21
N ALA A 394 -9.07 -19.31 -0.87
CA ALA A 394 -9.37 -17.94 -1.26
C ALA A 394 -9.33 -17.75 -2.78
N ILE A 395 -8.37 -18.39 -3.47
CA ILE A 395 -8.30 -18.37 -4.94
C ILE A 395 -9.50 -19.10 -5.57
N ASP A 396 -9.90 -20.24 -5.03
CA ASP A 396 -11.12 -20.95 -5.46
C ASP A 396 -12.36 -20.05 -5.32
N LYS A 397 -12.50 -19.37 -4.17
CA LYS A 397 -13.60 -18.43 -3.94
C LYS A 397 -13.59 -17.25 -4.93
N LEU A 398 -12.42 -16.69 -5.23
CA LEU A 398 -12.30 -15.64 -6.24
C LEU A 398 -12.65 -16.16 -7.65
N ASN A 399 -12.28 -17.41 -7.97
CA ASN A 399 -12.66 -18.04 -9.22
C ASN A 399 -14.18 -18.23 -9.32
N ASP A 400 -14.83 -18.69 -8.24
CA ASP A 400 -16.29 -18.81 -8.20
C ASP A 400 -16.97 -17.45 -8.45
N LEU A 401 -16.48 -16.37 -7.82
CA LEU A 401 -16.97 -15.01 -8.09
C LEU A 401 -16.78 -14.59 -9.55
N TYR A 402 -15.65 -14.97 -10.16
CA TYR A 402 -15.40 -14.70 -11.56
C TYR A 402 -16.37 -15.48 -12.46
N GLN A 403 -16.63 -16.76 -12.18
CA GLN A 403 -17.56 -17.57 -12.94
C GLN A 403 -19.02 -17.08 -12.84
N GLU A 404 -19.40 -16.52 -11.70
CA GLU A 404 -20.71 -15.85 -11.52
C GLU A 404 -20.79 -14.46 -12.20
N GLY A 405 -19.70 -13.95 -12.76
CA GLY A 405 -19.67 -12.61 -13.34
C GLY A 405 -19.63 -11.47 -12.32
N LEU A 406 -19.30 -11.75 -11.07
CA LEU A 406 -19.25 -10.77 -9.97
C LEU A 406 -17.91 -10.02 -9.93
N ILE A 407 -16.87 -10.55 -10.54
CA ILE A 407 -15.58 -9.88 -10.80
C ILE A 407 -15.55 -9.44 -12.26
N LEU A 408 -14.88 -8.31 -12.54
CA LEU A 408 -14.64 -7.82 -13.90
C LEU A 408 -14.08 -8.90 -14.81
N GLN A 409 -14.83 -9.25 -15.86
CA GLN A 409 -14.53 -10.41 -16.70
C GLN A 409 -13.27 -10.26 -17.55
N ASP A 410 -12.98 -9.04 -18.00
CA ASP A 410 -11.84 -8.70 -18.83
C ASP A 410 -10.73 -7.94 -18.07
N TYR A 411 -10.65 -8.13 -16.74
CA TYR A 411 -9.68 -7.43 -15.88
C TYR A 411 -8.23 -7.57 -16.39
N HIS A 412 -7.89 -8.68 -17.02
CA HIS A 412 -6.56 -8.98 -17.54
C HIS A 412 -6.18 -8.18 -18.80
N THR A 413 -7.14 -7.50 -19.43
CA THR A 413 -6.93 -6.67 -20.63
C THR A 413 -7.00 -5.17 -20.34
N PHE A 414 -7.37 -4.79 -19.14
CA PHE A 414 -7.49 -3.38 -18.76
C PHE A 414 -6.14 -2.67 -18.73
N SER A 415 -6.15 -1.40 -19.18
CA SER A 415 -5.01 -0.48 -19.07
C SER A 415 -5.29 0.60 -18.02
N ASP A 416 -4.23 1.23 -17.51
CA ASP A 416 -4.27 2.26 -16.46
C ASP A 416 -5.32 3.38 -16.64
N SER A 417 -5.69 3.69 -17.89
CA SER A 417 -6.68 4.73 -18.17
C SER A 417 -8.13 4.25 -18.08
N LYS A 418 -8.35 2.92 -18.14
CA LYS A 418 -9.70 2.36 -18.26
C LYS A 418 -10.44 2.23 -16.94
N VAL A 419 -9.76 2.07 -15.80
CA VAL A 419 -10.44 2.00 -14.50
C VAL A 419 -11.26 3.26 -14.26
N GLY A 420 -10.62 4.43 -14.38
CA GLY A 420 -11.31 5.71 -14.21
C GLY A 420 -12.45 5.91 -15.20
N GLU A 421 -12.27 5.50 -16.46
CA GLU A 421 -13.31 5.58 -17.47
C GLU A 421 -14.45 4.60 -17.17
N TYR A 422 -14.13 3.34 -16.99
CA TYR A 422 -15.12 2.28 -16.81
C TYR A 422 -15.86 2.38 -15.48
N MET A 423 -15.13 2.39 -14.34
CA MET A 423 -15.77 2.43 -13.03
C MET A 423 -16.53 3.72 -12.77
N TYR A 424 -15.90 4.84 -13.11
CA TYR A 424 -16.36 6.12 -12.60
C TYR A 424 -17.09 6.94 -13.63
N LYS A 425 -16.50 7.21 -14.79
CA LYS A 425 -17.17 8.00 -15.83
C LYS A 425 -18.38 7.28 -16.43
N ASN A 426 -18.25 5.97 -16.67
CA ASN A 426 -19.35 5.16 -17.19
C ASN A 426 -20.28 4.65 -16.07
N ASN A 427 -20.01 5.02 -14.82
CA ASN A 427 -20.82 4.61 -13.67
C ASN A 427 -21.03 3.09 -13.58
N ALA A 428 -20.00 2.30 -13.83
CA ALA A 428 -20.13 0.84 -13.96
C ALA A 428 -19.43 0.02 -12.87
N GLY A 429 -18.64 0.63 -11.99
CA GLY A 429 -17.88 -0.08 -10.96
C GLY A 429 -18.44 0.10 -9.56
N PHE A 430 -18.47 -0.96 -8.76
CA PHE A 430 -19.02 -0.96 -7.42
C PHE A 430 -17.96 -0.94 -6.33
N MET A 431 -17.02 -1.89 -6.31
CA MET A 431 -16.09 -2.08 -5.20
C MET A 431 -14.70 -2.47 -5.68
N LEU A 432 -13.67 -2.00 -4.98
CA LEU A 432 -12.26 -2.40 -5.19
C LEU A 432 -11.48 -2.32 -3.88
N TYR A 433 -10.27 -2.88 -3.90
CA TYR A 433 -9.27 -2.69 -2.83
C TYR A 433 -8.10 -1.90 -3.40
N ASP A 434 -7.95 -0.63 -3.02
CA ASP A 434 -6.89 0.24 -3.57
C ASP A 434 -6.61 1.46 -2.68
N TYR A 435 -5.69 2.32 -3.13
CA TYR A 435 -5.31 3.57 -2.48
C TYR A 435 -6.49 4.54 -2.35
N CYS A 436 -6.80 4.92 -1.12
CA CYS A 436 -7.88 5.84 -0.82
C CYS A 436 -7.68 7.19 -1.53
N GLN A 437 -6.52 7.82 -1.38
CA GLN A 437 -6.26 9.14 -1.98
C GLN A 437 -6.48 9.12 -3.48
N THR A 438 -5.94 8.14 -4.19
CA THR A 438 -6.04 8.08 -5.66
C THR A 438 -7.44 7.77 -6.14
N GLN A 439 -8.14 6.85 -5.49
CA GLN A 439 -9.45 6.39 -5.96
C GLN A 439 -10.59 7.29 -5.48
N CYS A 440 -10.55 7.77 -4.25
CA CYS A 440 -11.59 8.65 -3.72
C CYS A 440 -11.61 10.05 -4.39
N LEU A 441 -10.56 10.43 -5.14
CA LEU A 441 -10.59 11.62 -6.00
C LEU A 441 -11.78 11.65 -6.98
N TRP A 442 -12.27 10.48 -7.35
CA TRP A 442 -13.40 10.39 -8.27
C TRP A 442 -14.70 10.92 -7.68
N ASN A 443 -14.82 11.04 -6.36
CA ASN A 443 -15.96 11.70 -5.71
C ASN A 443 -16.16 13.15 -6.19
N ASP A 444 -15.07 13.83 -6.53
CA ASP A 444 -15.09 15.23 -6.97
C ASP A 444 -14.85 15.37 -8.48
N LYS A 445 -14.42 14.31 -9.18
CA LYS A 445 -14.17 14.30 -10.63
C LYS A 445 -15.38 13.98 -11.48
N VAL A 446 -16.34 13.23 -10.95
CA VAL A 446 -17.54 12.85 -11.71
C VAL A 446 -18.72 13.76 -11.41
N THR A 447 -19.57 13.94 -12.39
CA THR A 447 -20.81 14.74 -12.27
C THR A 447 -22.05 13.88 -11.96
N ILE A 448 -21.83 12.65 -11.49
CA ILE A 448 -22.90 11.72 -11.14
C ILE A 448 -23.48 12.13 -9.79
N GLU A 449 -24.77 12.45 -9.78
CA GLU A 449 -25.47 12.86 -8.56
C GLU A 449 -25.40 11.76 -7.49
N GLY A 450 -25.02 12.14 -6.28
CA GLY A 450 -24.91 11.23 -5.14
C GLY A 450 -23.71 10.29 -5.14
N PHE A 451 -22.84 10.33 -6.17
CA PHE A 451 -21.66 9.44 -6.23
C PHE A 451 -20.87 9.48 -4.92
N ASN A 452 -20.63 8.30 -4.35
CA ASN A 452 -19.93 8.18 -3.06
C ASN A 452 -19.09 6.91 -3.01
N LEU A 453 -17.82 7.03 -3.41
CA LEU A 453 -16.80 5.98 -3.27
C LEU A 453 -16.01 6.23 -1.99
N THR A 454 -16.10 5.32 -1.02
CA THR A 454 -15.62 5.56 0.34
C THR A 454 -14.97 4.31 0.93
N PRO A 455 -13.88 4.44 1.73
CA PRO A 455 -13.37 3.36 2.55
C PRO A 455 -14.42 2.76 3.47
N VAL A 456 -14.42 1.44 3.60
CA VAL A 456 -15.30 0.69 4.50
C VAL A 456 -14.47 -0.19 5.43
N ILE A 457 -15.04 -0.53 6.59
CA ILE A 457 -14.43 -1.43 7.57
C ILE A 457 -14.14 -2.80 6.91
N ASN A 458 -13.00 -3.40 7.25
CA ASN A 458 -12.61 -4.71 6.74
C ASN A 458 -13.63 -5.80 7.08
N PRO A 459 -13.77 -6.84 6.23
CA PRO A 459 -14.71 -7.93 6.46
C PRO A 459 -14.34 -8.76 7.69
N VAL A 460 -15.33 -9.42 8.24
CA VAL A 460 -15.12 -10.55 9.16
C VAL A 460 -14.62 -11.73 8.35
N ALA A 461 -13.48 -12.27 8.72
CA ALA A 461 -12.89 -13.43 8.06
C ALA A 461 -12.31 -14.40 9.08
N LYS A 462 -12.08 -15.64 8.68
CA LYS A 462 -11.47 -16.65 9.51
C LYS A 462 -9.96 -16.49 9.44
N TRP A 463 -9.36 -16.20 10.58
CA TRP A 463 -7.93 -15.95 10.71
C TRP A 463 -7.22 -17.19 11.26
N TYR A 464 -6.14 -17.56 10.59
CA TYR A 464 -5.21 -18.59 11.03
C TYR A 464 -3.86 -17.95 11.25
N ASP A 465 -3.28 -18.11 12.44
CA ASP A 465 -1.98 -17.53 12.80
C ASP A 465 -0.92 -18.58 13.19
N GLY A 466 -1.20 -19.85 12.93
CA GLY A 466 -0.35 -20.97 13.32
C GLY A 466 -0.52 -21.41 14.78
N SER A 467 -1.01 -20.54 15.66
CA SER A 467 -1.26 -20.87 17.07
C SER A 467 -2.69 -21.37 17.35
N ASN A 468 -3.60 -21.26 16.37
CA ASN A 468 -5.00 -21.60 16.47
C ASN A 468 -5.44 -22.54 15.36
N GLU A 469 -5.34 -23.84 15.56
CA GLU A 469 -5.66 -24.89 14.57
C GLU A 469 -7.05 -24.73 13.93
N ASN A 470 -8.03 -24.18 14.65
CA ASN A 470 -9.38 -23.99 14.17
C ASN A 470 -9.64 -22.59 13.57
N GLY A 471 -8.65 -21.70 13.64
CA GLY A 471 -8.83 -20.28 13.30
C GLY A 471 -9.80 -19.56 14.25
N VAL A 472 -9.83 -18.25 14.16
CA VAL A 472 -10.79 -17.38 14.85
C VAL A 472 -11.38 -16.40 13.85
N TYR A 473 -12.65 -16.06 14.03
CA TYR A 473 -13.28 -15.03 13.22
C TYR A 473 -12.93 -13.66 13.77
N MET A 474 -12.36 -12.80 12.92
CA MET A 474 -12.00 -11.43 13.28
C MET A 474 -11.89 -10.56 12.03
N ARG A 475 -11.63 -9.29 12.25
CA ARG A 475 -11.20 -8.36 11.21
C ARG A 475 -9.72 -8.08 11.35
N PHE A 476 -9.03 -7.97 10.22
CA PHE A 476 -7.63 -7.56 10.22
C PHE A 476 -7.31 -6.70 9.00
N THR A 477 -6.22 -5.98 9.10
CA THR A 477 -5.56 -5.31 7.99
C THR A 477 -4.06 -5.41 8.17
N GLU A 478 -3.31 -5.55 7.09
CA GLU A 478 -1.85 -5.55 7.12
C GLU A 478 -1.32 -4.20 6.69
N SER A 479 -0.35 -3.68 7.43
CA SER A 479 0.42 -2.53 6.98
C SER A 479 1.43 -3.00 5.95
N TRP A 480 1.28 -2.52 4.73
CA TRP A 480 2.15 -2.91 3.62
C TRP A 480 3.17 -1.83 3.25
N ARG A 481 3.21 -0.75 4.03
CA ARG A 481 4.22 0.28 3.90
C ARG A 481 5.56 -0.27 4.34
N SER A 482 6.52 -0.20 3.46
CA SER A 482 7.83 -0.78 3.66
C SER A 482 8.91 0.09 3.01
N VAL A 483 10.15 -0.24 3.29
CA VAL A 483 11.29 0.36 2.58
C VAL A 483 11.13 0.07 1.08
N LYS A 484 11.14 1.09 0.26
CA LYS A 484 11.06 0.93 -1.19
C LYS A 484 12.36 0.35 -1.74
N THR A 485 12.25 -0.34 -2.86
CA THR A 485 13.40 -0.96 -3.53
C THR A 485 14.35 0.05 -4.20
N ASN A 486 13.94 1.30 -4.33
CA ASN A 486 14.76 2.38 -4.89
C ASN A 486 15.25 3.30 -3.77
N GLY A 487 16.46 3.80 -3.95
CA GLY A 487 17.09 4.79 -3.09
C GLY A 487 18.02 5.68 -3.90
N TRP A 488 18.78 6.49 -3.23
CA TRP A 488 19.87 7.22 -3.85
C TRP A 488 21.19 6.97 -3.13
N CYS A 489 22.26 7.09 -3.88
CA CYS A 489 23.61 6.84 -3.39
C CYS A 489 24.60 7.89 -3.87
N ILE A 490 25.78 7.85 -3.28
CA ILE A 490 26.90 8.72 -3.59
C ILE A 490 27.99 7.84 -4.22
N PRO A 491 28.36 8.04 -5.50
CA PRO A 491 29.49 7.36 -6.11
C PRO A 491 30.82 7.63 -5.37
N ALA A 492 31.69 6.64 -5.31
CA ALA A 492 33.00 6.77 -4.64
C ALA A 492 33.95 7.81 -5.29
N SER A 493 33.65 8.22 -6.53
CA SER A 493 34.31 9.34 -7.20
C SER A 493 34.00 10.71 -6.62
N CYS A 494 32.87 10.83 -5.89
CA CYS A 494 32.49 12.04 -5.18
C CYS A 494 33.32 12.19 -3.91
N THR A 495 34.16 13.22 -3.85
CA THR A 495 35.14 13.43 -2.78
C THR A 495 35.16 14.88 -2.30
N GLY A 496 35.90 15.16 -1.21
CA GLY A 496 36.12 16.52 -0.71
C GLY A 496 34.81 17.22 -0.27
N ASP A 497 34.66 18.48 -0.69
CA ASP A 497 33.50 19.31 -0.36
C ASP A 497 32.21 18.72 -0.92
N LYS A 498 32.26 18.17 -2.11
CA LYS A 498 31.11 17.52 -2.77
C LYS A 498 30.59 16.34 -1.97
N LEU A 499 31.47 15.48 -1.44
CA LEU A 499 31.09 14.39 -0.58
C LEU A 499 30.42 14.90 0.70
N ARG A 500 31.00 15.91 1.34
CA ARG A 500 30.44 16.48 2.57
C ARG A 500 29.08 17.12 2.33
N ALA A 501 28.92 17.86 1.24
CA ALA A 501 27.65 18.45 0.84
C ALA A 501 26.59 17.39 0.51
N ALA A 502 26.96 16.31 -0.18
CA ALA A 502 26.05 15.19 -0.49
C ALA A 502 25.62 14.44 0.78
N LEU A 503 26.53 14.20 1.73
CA LEU A 503 26.20 13.61 3.04
C LEU A 503 25.27 14.53 3.84
N LYS A 504 25.48 15.85 3.81
CA LYS A 504 24.60 16.83 4.45
C LYS A 504 23.21 16.85 3.84
N LEU A 505 23.12 16.77 2.51
CA LEU A 505 21.84 16.63 1.81
C LEU A 505 21.10 15.36 2.29
N PHE A 506 21.79 14.23 2.33
CA PHE A 506 21.18 12.97 2.78
C PHE A 506 20.71 13.06 4.25
N ASP A 507 21.53 13.61 5.13
CA ASP A 507 21.14 13.81 6.53
C ASP A 507 19.90 14.70 6.68
N TYR A 508 19.88 15.83 5.94
CA TYR A 508 18.75 16.75 5.95
C TYR A 508 17.43 16.10 5.52
N MET A 509 17.46 15.17 4.57
CA MET A 509 16.25 14.47 4.09
C MET A 509 15.57 13.61 5.15
N TYR A 510 16.27 13.28 6.23
CA TYR A 510 15.73 12.53 7.37
C TYR A 510 15.47 13.41 8.60
N SER A 511 15.68 14.73 8.51
CA SER A 511 15.23 15.69 9.51
C SER A 511 13.72 15.94 9.39
N GLU A 512 13.13 16.53 10.44
CA GLU A 512 11.73 16.96 10.41
C GLU A 512 11.47 18.00 9.30
N GLU A 513 12.37 18.96 9.14
CA GLU A 513 12.30 20.00 8.11
C GLU A 513 12.40 19.41 6.70
N GLY A 514 13.31 18.46 6.48
CA GLY A 514 13.46 17.74 5.21
C GLY A 514 12.23 16.91 4.88
N ASN A 515 11.67 16.22 5.86
CA ASN A 515 10.41 15.50 5.75
C ASN A 515 9.25 16.42 5.32
N ILE A 516 9.11 17.55 6.00
CA ILE A 516 8.08 18.56 5.68
C ILE A 516 8.30 19.15 4.28
N LEU A 517 9.51 19.55 3.95
CA LEU A 517 9.83 20.13 2.63
C LEU A 517 9.51 19.15 1.49
N MET A 518 9.93 17.90 1.61
CA MET A 518 9.70 16.88 0.58
C MET A 518 8.23 16.46 0.46
N SER A 519 7.48 16.51 1.55
CA SER A 519 6.09 16.09 1.58
C SER A 519 5.12 17.21 1.23
N PHE A 520 5.31 18.40 1.78
CA PHE A 520 4.38 19.53 1.64
C PHE A 520 4.86 20.60 0.65
N GLY A 521 6.11 20.56 0.23
CA GLY A 521 6.74 21.64 -0.52
C GLY A 521 7.31 22.75 0.37
N PRO A 522 7.89 23.81 -0.22
CA PRO A 522 8.35 25.00 0.50
C PRO A 522 7.25 25.70 1.31
N GLU A 523 7.64 26.70 2.13
CA GLU A 523 6.72 27.36 3.05
C GLU A 523 5.47 27.95 2.37
N ALA A 524 5.58 28.46 1.15
CA ALA A 524 4.46 29.04 0.40
C ALA A 524 3.32 28.04 0.10
N TRP A 525 3.59 26.74 0.14
CA TRP A 525 2.55 25.70 -0.02
C TRP A 525 1.82 25.36 1.28
N ARG A 526 2.16 26.02 2.39
CA ARG A 526 1.58 25.78 3.70
C ARG A 526 0.95 27.05 4.26
N GLU A 527 -0.09 26.91 5.07
CA GLU A 527 -0.68 28.00 5.84
C GLU A 527 0.28 28.37 6.98
N ALA A 528 0.81 29.60 6.99
CA ALA A 528 1.79 30.03 7.97
C ALA A 528 1.28 29.85 9.41
N GLY A 529 1.97 29.06 10.22
CA GLY A 529 1.66 28.80 11.62
C GLY A 529 0.36 28.03 11.87
N GLN A 530 -0.32 27.54 10.83
CA GLN A 530 -1.52 26.71 10.99
C GLN A 530 -1.19 25.23 10.89
N THR A 531 -1.91 24.43 11.67
CA THR A 531 -1.76 22.98 11.71
C THR A 531 -3.12 22.28 11.60
N ILE A 532 -3.08 21.00 11.23
CA ILE A 532 -4.18 20.05 11.39
C ILE A 532 -3.77 18.99 12.41
N THR A 533 -4.75 18.36 13.04
CA THR A 533 -4.50 17.15 13.83
C THR A 533 -4.61 15.93 12.92
N TYR A 534 -3.52 15.18 12.81
CA TYR A 534 -3.48 13.91 12.10
C TYR A 534 -2.95 12.83 13.02
N LYS A 535 -3.76 11.78 13.27
CA LYS A 535 -3.42 10.67 14.19
C LYS A 535 -2.87 11.15 15.56
N GLY A 536 -3.48 12.22 16.10
CA GLY A 536 -3.13 12.79 17.40
C GLY A 536 -1.91 13.72 17.42
N THR A 537 -1.24 13.94 16.29
CA THR A 537 -0.10 14.85 16.15
C THR A 537 -0.48 16.10 15.35
N GLN A 538 0.17 17.24 15.68
CA GLN A 538 0.00 18.47 14.91
C GLN A 538 0.88 18.44 13.68
N GLN A 539 0.29 18.65 12.51
CA GLN A 539 0.96 18.60 11.22
C GLN A 539 0.72 19.89 10.43
N PRO A 540 1.64 20.30 9.55
CA PRO A 540 1.44 21.49 8.73
C PRO A 540 0.14 21.43 7.94
N LYS A 541 -0.59 22.53 7.88
CA LYS A 541 -1.77 22.67 7.04
C LYS A 541 -1.37 23.14 5.65
N MET A 542 -1.85 22.47 4.60
CA MET A 542 -1.66 22.93 3.24
C MET A 542 -2.44 24.21 2.96
N SER A 543 -1.85 25.12 2.18
CA SER A 543 -2.54 26.34 1.78
C SER A 543 -3.66 26.05 0.75
N GLU A 544 -4.68 26.92 0.74
CA GLU A 544 -5.75 26.82 -0.24
C GLU A 544 -5.21 26.98 -1.67
N ALA A 545 -4.21 27.82 -1.87
CA ALA A 545 -3.53 28.00 -3.15
C ALA A 545 -2.86 26.70 -3.62
N ALA A 546 -2.16 25.99 -2.72
CA ALA A 546 -1.54 24.72 -3.05
C ALA A 546 -2.56 23.62 -3.39
N LEU A 547 -3.67 23.54 -2.65
CA LEU A 547 -4.75 22.59 -2.95
C LEU A 547 -5.43 22.91 -4.29
N THR A 548 -5.65 24.17 -4.61
CA THR A 548 -6.18 24.60 -5.91
C THR A 548 -5.23 24.22 -7.04
N GLU A 549 -3.95 24.53 -6.89
CA GLU A 549 -2.89 24.16 -7.85
C GLU A 549 -2.82 22.65 -8.07
N LEU A 550 -2.90 21.86 -7.00
CA LEU A 550 -2.95 20.39 -7.07
C LEU A 550 -4.11 19.91 -7.95
N TRP A 551 -5.29 20.49 -7.78
CA TRP A 551 -6.49 20.13 -8.57
C TRP A 551 -6.34 20.56 -10.02
N ASP A 552 -5.92 21.78 -10.27
CA ASP A 552 -5.84 22.37 -11.61
C ASP A 552 -4.78 21.68 -12.47
N ILE A 553 -3.58 21.41 -11.91
CA ILE A 553 -2.45 20.86 -12.68
C ILE A 553 -2.46 19.33 -12.71
N ALA A 554 -2.77 18.69 -11.57
CA ALA A 554 -2.63 17.24 -11.39
C ALA A 554 -3.97 16.51 -11.18
N ALA A 555 -5.09 17.21 -11.32
CA ALA A 555 -6.43 16.66 -11.12
C ALA A 555 -6.59 15.96 -9.77
N GLY A 556 -6.03 16.56 -8.72
CA GLY A 556 -6.06 16.05 -7.35
C GLY A 556 -5.07 14.91 -7.07
N ASN A 557 -4.31 14.43 -8.05
CA ASN A 557 -3.32 13.36 -7.80
C ASN A 557 -2.07 13.93 -7.14
N TYR A 558 -1.99 13.76 -5.81
CA TYR A 558 -0.89 14.26 -5.01
C TYR A 558 0.48 13.71 -5.47
N THR A 559 0.57 12.41 -5.72
CA THR A 559 1.84 11.78 -6.10
C THR A 559 2.41 12.40 -7.38
N ASN A 560 1.57 12.64 -8.38
CA ASN A 560 2.00 13.30 -9.61
C ASN A 560 2.33 14.77 -9.37
N TYR A 561 1.54 15.46 -8.58
CA TYR A 561 1.78 16.85 -8.23
C TYR A 561 3.13 17.03 -7.52
N ALA A 562 3.38 16.29 -6.46
CA ALA A 562 4.62 16.37 -5.69
C ALA A 562 5.85 16.07 -6.56
N ARG A 563 5.79 15.02 -7.39
CA ARG A 563 6.93 14.60 -8.24
C ARG A 563 7.19 15.52 -9.40
N TYR A 564 6.13 15.88 -10.14
CA TYR A 564 6.29 16.56 -11.42
C TYR A 564 6.45 18.07 -11.28
N TYR A 565 5.81 18.65 -10.25
CA TYR A 565 5.72 20.09 -10.12
C TYR A 565 6.47 20.65 -8.91
N LEU A 566 6.41 19.98 -7.74
CA LEU A 566 7.18 20.45 -6.59
C LEU A 566 8.64 19.98 -6.58
N GLY A 567 8.93 18.84 -7.20
CA GLY A 567 10.27 18.26 -7.21
C GLY A 567 10.54 17.28 -6.05
N SER A 568 9.50 16.79 -5.39
CA SER A 568 9.64 15.71 -4.40
C SER A 568 10.26 14.46 -5.06
N THR A 569 11.21 13.83 -4.38
CA THR A 569 11.83 12.58 -4.84
C THR A 569 11.00 11.34 -4.54
N LEU A 570 9.74 11.51 -4.15
CA LEU A 570 8.81 10.41 -3.89
C LEU A 570 8.83 9.35 -5.03
N PRO A 571 9.13 8.05 -4.82
CA PRO A 571 9.45 7.37 -3.58
C PRO A 571 10.96 7.07 -3.44
N ILE A 572 11.81 8.04 -3.35
CA ILE A 572 13.27 7.87 -3.29
C ILE A 572 13.85 8.78 -2.19
N GLY A 573 14.60 8.19 -1.25
CA GLY A 573 15.59 8.86 -0.44
C GLY A 573 15.10 9.85 0.63
N PHE A 574 13.91 9.67 1.21
CA PHE A 574 13.45 10.47 2.37
C PHE A 574 12.31 9.77 3.13
N VAL A 575 11.89 10.36 4.25
CA VAL A 575 10.72 9.90 5.03
C VAL A 575 9.50 10.73 4.67
N LYS A 576 8.43 10.09 4.20
CA LYS A 576 7.19 10.78 3.81
C LYS A 576 6.32 11.12 5.01
N ASN A 577 5.75 12.31 5.02
CA ASN A 577 4.70 12.69 5.96
C ASN A 577 3.31 12.42 5.37
N GLN A 578 2.59 11.51 5.99
CA GLN A 578 1.30 11.03 5.49
C GLN A 578 0.15 12.02 5.68
N ALA A 579 0.29 12.93 6.63
CA ALA A 579 -0.74 13.95 6.89
C ALA A 579 -1.03 14.82 5.66
N MET A 580 -0.05 14.93 4.76
CA MET A 580 -0.23 15.66 3.54
C MET A 580 -1.13 14.89 2.54
N GLU A 581 -0.92 13.59 2.36
CA GLU A 581 -1.79 12.76 1.50
C GLU A 581 -3.24 12.72 2.02
N TYR A 582 -3.40 12.68 3.34
CA TYR A 582 -4.70 12.81 3.99
C TYR A 582 -5.39 14.13 3.61
N GLN A 583 -4.70 15.27 3.65
CA GLN A 583 -5.26 16.57 3.26
C GLN A 583 -5.62 16.66 1.77
N CYS A 584 -4.96 15.89 0.93
CA CYS A 584 -5.27 15.81 -0.51
C CYS A 584 -6.41 14.83 -0.83
N THR A 585 -6.92 14.09 0.16
CA THR A 585 -8.02 13.14 -0.01
C THR A 585 -9.36 13.87 0.08
N THR A 586 -10.34 13.46 -0.71
CA THR A 586 -11.69 14.06 -0.69
C THR A 586 -12.36 13.88 0.67
N VAL A 587 -13.29 14.76 1.03
CA VAL A 587 -14.02 14.73 2.31
C VAL A 587 -14.67 13.35 2.57
N LYS A 588 -15.26 12.75 1.53
CA LYS A 588 -15.86 11.40 1.64
C LYS A 588 -14.81 10.33 1.89
N GLY A 589 -13.65 10.43 1.22
CA GLY A 589 -12.53 9.52 1.46
C GLY A 589 -11.96 9.65 2.86
N GLN A 590 -11.78 10.87 3.35
CA GLN A 590 -11.32 11.14 4.72
C GLN A 590 -12.28 10.54 5.76
N ALA A 591 -13.58 10.80 5.61
CA ALA A 591 -14.59 10.28 6.54
C ALA A 591 -14.58 8.74 6.63
N GLY A 592 -14.45 8.03 5.48
CA GLY A 592 -14.33 6.57 5.50
C GLY A 592 -13.03 6.08 6.13
N ALA A 593 -11.90 6.72 5.84
CA ALA A 593 -10.61 6.39 6.43
C ALA A 593 -10.61 6.60 7.96
N GLU A 594 -11.30 7.63 8.46
CA GLU A 594 -11.49 7.86 9.89
C GLU A 594 -12.33 6.76 10.56
N VAL A 595 -13.37 6.26 9.89
CA VAL A 595 -14.16 5.12 10.39
C VAL A 595 -13.29 3.89 10.57
N VAL A 596 -12.47 3.54 9.56
CA VAL A 596 -11.54 2.41 9.65
C VAL A 596 -10.47 2.66 10.71
N GLY A 597 -9.89 3.87 10.75
CA GLY A 597 -8.91 4.26 11.75
C GLY A 597 -9.44 4.15 13.19
N ASN A 598 -10.70 4.53 13.43
CA ASN A 598 -11.35 4.38 14.72
C ASN A 598 -11.51 2.89 15.10
N ALA A 599 -11.91 2.03 14.16
CA ALA A 599 -12.04 0.61 14.41
C ALA A 599 -10.69 -0.06 14.77
N ILE A 600 -9.59 0.40 14.15
CA ILE A 600 -8.24 -0.03 14.51
C ILE A 600 -7.85 0.47 15.89
N ALA A 601 -8.03 1.75 16.17
CA ALA A 601 -7.69 2.36 17.45
C ALA A 601 -8.41 1.70 18.63
N LYS A 602 -9.62 1.18 18.40
CA LYS A 602 -10.41 0.45 19.39
C LYS A 602 -10.16 -1.07 19.41
N GLY A 603 -9.28 -1.58 18.57
CA GLY A 603 -8.93 -2.99 18.50
C GLY A 603 -9.97 -3.88 17.81
N VAL A 604 -11.00 -3.32 17.17
CA VAL A 604 -12.01 -4.07 16.39
C VAL A 604 -11.41 -4.61 15.09
N ILE A 605 -10.46 -3.89 14.51
CA ILE A 605 -9.63 -4.39 13.42
C ILE A 605 -8.23 -4.63 13.98
N LYS A 606 -7.74 -5.86 13.88
CA LYS A 606 -6.34 -6.17 14.20
C LYS A 606 -5.44 -5.57 13.12
N HIS A 607 -4.67 -4.56 13.49
CA HIS A 607 -3.65 -4.01 12.61
C HIS A 607 -2.38 -4.83 12.73
N VAL A 608 -2.03 -5.56 11.68
CA VAL A 608 -0.80 -6.34 11.60
C VAL A 608 0.29 -5.42 11.04
N THR A 609 1.25 -5.08 11.90
CA THR A 609 2.38 -4.20 11.54
C THR A 609 3.69 -4.93 11.74
N PRO A 610 4.74 -4.53 11.03
CA PRO A 610 6.08 -4.96 11.37
C PRO A 610 6.36 -4.58 12.83
N ASN A 611 6.56 -5.56 13.68
CA ASN A 611 6.86 -5.35 15.09
C ASN A 611 8.20 -5.98 15.44
N VAL A 612 9.08 -5.22 16.06
CA VAL A 612 10.33 -5.71 16.63
C VAL A 612 10.05 -6.02 18.09
N ASP A 613 9.86 -7.29 18.41
CA ASP A 613 9.89 -7.72 19.82
C ASP A 613 11.35 -7.73 20.27
N GLU A 614 11.71 -6.88 21.23
CA GLU A 614 13.06 -6.78 21.76
C GLU A 614 13.62 -8.11 22.27
N ASN A 615 12.76 -9.02 22.71
CA ASN A 615 13.14 -10.32 23.22
C ASN A 615 13.20 -11.41 22.15
N ARG A 616 12.41 -11.31 21.09
CA ARG A 616 12.25 -12.36 20.08
C ARG A 616 12.78 -11.96 18.72
N LEU A 617 12.84 -10.65 18.39
CA LEU A 617 13.14 -10.15 17.06
C LEU A 617 12.27 -10.81 15.97
N PHE A 618 11.03 -11.14 16.32
CA PHE A 618 10.04 -11.62 15.38
C PHE A 618 9.25 -10.47 14.84
N TYR A 619 9.15 -10.44 13.54
CA TYR A 619 8.30 -9.50 12.84
C TYR A 619 7.02 -10.23 12.47
N THR A 620 5.90 -9.58 12.68
CA THR A 620 4.64 -10.02 12.10
C THR A 620 4.66 -9.91 10.60
N MET A 621 5.51 -9.02 10.05
CA MET A 621 5.77 -8.87 8.62
C MET A 621 7.28 -8.92 8.36
N VAL A 622 7.67 -9.45 7.22
CA VAL A 622 9.07 -9.58 6.80
C VAL A 622 9.56 -8.26 6.18
N PRO A 623 10.83 -7.88 6.34
CA PRO A 623 11.41 -6.79 5.56
C PRO A 623 11.23 -7.02 4.06
N THR A 624 11.10 -5.97 3.27
CA THR A 624 10.71 -6.00 1.86
C THR A 624 11.57 -6.88 0.95
N THR A 625 12.80 -7.16 1.37
CA THR A 625 13.71 -8.02 0.61
C THR A 625 14.53 -8.90 1.54
N LEU A 626 14.23 -10.19 1.53
CA LEU A 626 15.18 -11.20 1.97
C LEU A 626 15.92 -11.67 0.72
N PRO A 627 17.19 -11.30 0.53
CA PRO A 627 17.91 -11.57 -0.70
C PRO A 627 18.13 -13.07 -0.90
N THR A 628 18.15 -13.48 -2.16
CA THR A 628 18.61 -14.78 -2.60
C THR A 628 19.87 -14.62 -3.44
N THR A 629 20.69 -15.66 -3.49
CA THR A 629 21.83 -15.68 -4.40
C THR A 629 21.38 -16.02 -5.82
N LYS A 630 22.19 -15.69 -6.82
CA LYS A 630 21.92 -16.01 -8.22
C LYS A 630 21.77 -17.52 -8.46
N GLU A 631 22.46 -18.36 -7.72
CA GLU A 631 22.32 -19.81 -7.76
C GLU A 631 20.97 -20.26 -7.18
N GLN A 632 20.55 -19.66 -6.07
CA GLN A 632 19.24 -19.90 -5.47
C GLN A 632 18.12 -19.46 -6.40
N ASP A 633 18.23 -18.29 -7.04
CA ASP A 633 17.24 -17.82 -8.03
C ASP A 633 17.06 -18.79 -9.18
N THR A 634 18.15 -19.45 -9.63
CA THR A 634 18.08 -20.46 -10.66
C THR A 634 17.29 -21.71 -10.20
N LYS A 635 17.47 -22.12 -8.94
CA LYS A 635 16.68 -23.24 -8.37
C LYS A 635 15.22 -22.88 -8.16
N LEU A 636 14.94 -21.61 -7.90
CA LEU A 636 13.59 -21.10 -7.68
C LEU A 636 12.82 -20.77 -8.97
N ALA A 637 13.42 -20.95 -10.14
CA ALA A 637 12.81 -20.52 -11.41
C ALA A 637 11.42 -21.12 -11.64
N THR A 638 11.23 -22.43 -11.37
CA THR A 638 9.94 -23.11 -11.49
C THR A 638 8.94 -22.56 -10.47
N TYR A 639 9.33 -22.45 -9.21
CA TYR A 639 8.49 -21.91 -8.15
C TYR A 639 8.05 -20.47 -8.44
N SER A 640 8.99 -19.61 -8.85
CA SER A 640 8.69 -18.23 -9.22
C SER A 640 7.71 -18.15 -10.40
N MET A 641 7.82 -19.04 -11.37
CA MET A 641 6.89 -19.11 -12.48
C MET A 641 5.49 -19.56 -12.02
N LEU A 642 5.39 -20.58 -11.17
CA LEU A 642 4.13 -21.07 -10.61
C LEU A 642 3.41 -19.98 -9.82
N THR A 643 4.13 -19.26 -8.98
CA THR A 643 3.55 -18.27 -8.06
C THR A 643 3.34 -16.88 -8.66
N SER A 644 4.10 -16.49 -9.70
CA SER A 644 3.99 -15.18 -10.34
C SER A 644 2.93 -15.10 -11.42
N ASN A 645 2.61 -16.22 -12.05
CA ASN A 645 1.81 -16.27 -13.26
C ASN A 645 0.58 -17.19 -13.15
N GLY A 646 0.37 -17.79 -11.97
CA GLY A 646 -0.71 -18.75 -11.75
C GLY A 646 -1.97 -18.10 -11.20
N PHE A 647 -3.07 -18.29 -11.88
CA PHE A 647 -4.41 -18.15 -11.32
C PHE A 647 -5.06 -19.54 -11.36
N PHE A 648 -5.59 -19.98 -10.22
CA PHE A 648 -6.19 -21.30 -10.12
C PHE A 648 -7.60 -21.26 -10.65
N ALA A 649 -7.87 -21.96 -11.74
CA ALA A 649 -9.21 -22.22 -12.21
C ALA A 649 -9.61 -23.64 -11.81
N ARG A 650 -10.75 -23.78 -11.19
CA ARG A 650 -11.38 -25.08 -10.96
C ARG A 650 -12.18 -25.47 -12.20
N GLU A 651 -11.77 -26.52 -12.90
CA GLU A 651 -12.64 -27.07 -13.92
C GLU A 651 -13.84 -27.79 -13.29
N SER A 652 -14.99 -27.67 -13.95
CA SER A 652 -16.22 -28.32 -13.52
C SER A 652 -16.01 -29.80 -13.27
N GLY A 653 -15.93 -30.15 -12.03
CA GLY A 653 -16.13 -31.53 -11.62
C GLY A 653 -15.08 -32.18 -10.77
N THR A 654 -13.76 -31.87 -10.76
CA THR A 654 -12.86 -32.60 -9.85
C THR A 654 -11.37 -32.25 -9.94
N LYS A 655 -10.91 -31.39 -10.83
CA LYS A 655 -9.48 -31.13 -10.99
C LYS A 655 -9.15 -29.67 -10.94
N PHE A 656 -8.08 -29.31 -10.22
CA PHE A 656 -7.48 -27.99 -10.30
C PHE A 656 -6.74 -27.86 -11.63
N ASN A 657 -7.08 -26.85 -12.42
CA ASN A 657 -6.30 -26.44 -13.56
C ASN A 657 -5.55 -25.14 -13.21
N ILE A 658 -4.25 -25.26 -13.05
CA ILE A 658 -3.39 -24.11 -12.88
C ILE A 658 -3.29 -23.45 -14.25
N PHE A 659 -3.76 -22.25 -14.44
CA PHE A 659 -3.58 -21.44 -15.65
C PHE A 659 -4.72 -21.30 -16.65
N ASP A 660 -5.93 -21.75 -16.38
CA ASP A 660 -6.90 -21.72 -17.47
C ASP A 660 -7.50 -20.35 -17.75
N ALA A 661 -7.42 -19.41 -16.88
CA ALA A 661 -8.21 -18.24 -17.17
C ALA A 661 -7.40 -17.03 -17.62
N VAL A 662 -6.12 -16.86 -17.35
CA VAL A 662 -5.95 -15.46 -17.17
C VAL A 662 -4.76 -14.80 -17.79
N ILE A 663 -3.67 -15.48 -18.01
CA ILE A 663 -2.46 -14.69 -18.20
C ILE A 663 -1.75 -15.02 -19.46
N ARG A 664 -2.45 -14.75 -20.54
CA ARG A 664 -1.88 -14.85 -21.87
C ARG A 664 -1.41 -13.51 -22.42
N VAL A 665 -1.63 -12.42 -21.72
CA VAL A 665 -1.37 -11.09 -22.25
C VAL A 665 -0.20 -10.46 -21.51
N GLY A 666 0.90 -10.27 -22.20
CA GLY A 666 2.02 -9.46 -21.74
C GLY A 666 3.29 -10.17 -21.31
N LEU A 667 3.36 -11.48 -21.37
CA LEU A 667 4.50 -12.25 -20.88
C LEU A 667 5.50 -12.75 -21.96
N GLY A 668 5.40 -12.29 -23.19
CA GLY A 668 6.42 -12.58 -24.24
C GLY A 668 6.85 -14.05 -24.29
N GLY A 669 8.15 -14.34 -24.29
CA GLY A 669 8.72 -15.69 -24.41
C GLY A 669 8.40 -16.68 -23.27
N GLN A 670 7.73 -16.27 -22.20
CA GLN A 670 7.33 -17.16 -21.08
C GLN A 670 6.06 -17.98 -21.41
N MET A 671 5.36 -17.65 -22.45
CA MET A 671 4.13 -18.34 -22.87
C MET A 671 4.33 -19.82 -23.17
N SER A 672 5.49 -20.24 -23.68
CA SER A 672 5.76 -21.66 -23.99
C SER A 672 5.90 -22.51 -22.73
N SER A 673 6.52 -21.98 -21.70
CA SER A 673 6.68 -22.66 -20.41
C SER A 673 5.34 -22.79 -19.66
N MET A 674 4.48 -21.79 -19.77
CA MET A 674 3.13 -21.80 -19.19
C MET A 674 2.21 -22.78 -19.92
N HIS A 675 2.37 -22.96 -21.23
CA HIS A 675 1.59 -23.93 -21.99
C HIS A 675 1.86 -25.37 -21.51
N THR A 676 3.10 -25.69 -21.19
CA THR A 676 3.48 -26.99 -20.64
C THR A 676 2.87 -27.25 -19.25
N LEU A 677 2.79 -26.22 -18.40
CA LEU A 677 2.17 -26.33 -17.08
C LEU A 677 0.64 -26.36 -17.13
N LYS A 678 0.04 -25.73 -18.15
CA LYS A 678 -1.42 -25.76 -18.39
C LYS A 678 -2.00 -27.18 -18.54
N GLU A 679 -1.19 -28.11 -18.97
CA GLU A 679 -1.59 -29.52 -19.12
C GLU A 679 -1.50 -30.29 -17.80
N THR A 680 -0.91 -29.70 -16.76
CA THR A 680 -0.79 -30.32 -15.43
C THR A 680 -2.08 -30.16 -14.67
N MET A 681 -2.75 -31.23 -14.37
CA MET A 681 -4.02 -31.27 -13.66
C MET A 681 -3.81 -31.93 -12.29
N PHE A 682 -4.38 -31.32 -11.25
CA PHE A 682 -4.33 -31.83 -9.88
C PHE A 682 -5.73 -32.26 -9.43
N VAL A 683 -5.78 -33.32 -8.63
CA VAL A 683 -7.04 -33.84 -8.12
C VAL A 683 -7.66 -32.88 -7.10
N ASP A 684 -6.82 -32.29 -6.25
CA ASP A 684 -7.24 -31.36 -5.22
C ASP A 684 -6.13 -30.37 -4.85
N ALA A 685 -6.43 -29.49 -3.90
CA ALA A 685 -5.51 -28.50 -3.39
C ALA A 685 -4.27 -29.11 -2.72
N ALA A 686 -4.41 -30.26 -2.05
CA ALA A 686 -3.29 -30.89 -1.36
C ALA A 686 -2.26 -31.41 -2.35
N GLU A 687 -2.70 -32.09 -3.45
CA GLU A 687 -1.81 -32.54 -4.52
C GLU A 687 -1.10 -31.36 -5.18
N TYR A 688 -1.80 -30.24 -5.41
CA TYR A 688 -1.19 -29.03 -5.95
C TYR A 688 -0.14 -28.45 -5.00
N LEU A 689 -0.45 -28.33 -3.71
CA LEU A 689 0.48 -27.78 -2.72
C LEU A 689 1.72 -28.66 -2.57
N GLU A 690 1.57 -29.97 -2.59
CA GLU A 690 2.70 -30.92 -2.60
C GLU A 690 3.58 -30.69 -3.83
N PHE A 691 2.97 -30.59 -5.01
CA PHE A 691 3.68 -30.28 -6.24
C PHE A 691 4.44 -28.93 -6.16
N VAL A 692 3.83 -27.87 -5.66
CA VAL A 692 4.46 -26.55 -5.51
C VAL A 692 5.64 -26.60 -4.55
N LYS A 693 5.47 -27.29 -3.43
CA LYS A 693 6.53 -27.46 -2.42
C LYS A 693 7.72 -28.23 -2.97
N ASP A 694 7.46 -29.30 -3.72
CA ASP A 694 8.51 -30.14 -4.34
C ASP A 694 9.22 -29.44 -5.51
N ASN A 695 8.55 -28.51 -6.17
CA ASN A 695 9.12 -27.76 -7.29
C ASN A 695 9.67 -26.38 -6.91
N GLY A 696 10.23 -26.26 -5.72
CA GLY A 696 10.99 -25.13 -5.25
C GLY A 696 10.37 -24.35 -4.09
N GLY A 697 9.13 -24.69 -3.68
CA GLY A 697 8.47 -24.01 -2.56
C GLY A 697 9.20 -24.21 -1.24
N ASN A 698 9.64 -25.44 -0.96
CA ASN A 698 10.44 -25.74 0.23
C ASN A 698 11.80 -25.04 0.19
N ASP A 699 12.45 -25.02 -0.98
CA ASP A 699 13.71 -24.29 -1.17
C ASP A 699 13.53 -22.78 -0.97
N TYR A 700 12.42 -22.22 -1.46
CA TYR A 700 12.11 -20.80 -1.31
C TYR A 700 12.05 -20.40 0.17
N ILE A 701 11.25 -21.09 0.97
CA ILE A 701 11.18 -20.84 2.42
C ILE A 701 12.54 -21.03 3.08
N GLY A 702 13.26 -22.12 2.75
CA GLY A 702 14.59 -22.40 3.29
C GLY A 702 15.59 -21.28 3.01
N PHE A 703 15.66 -20.78 1.79
CA PHE A 703 16.56 -19.69 1.41
C PHE A 703 16.19 -18.36 2.07
N LYS A 704 14.89 -18.05 2.13
CA LYS A 704 14.41 -16.84 2.83
C LYS A 704 14.66 -16.92 4.33
N ARG A 705 14.50 -18.10 4.95
CA ARG A 705 14.82 -18.31 6.35
C ARG A 705 16.32 -18.14 6.63
N MET A 706 17.21 -18.68 5.79
CA MET A 706 18.65 -18.47 5.91
C MET A 706 19.00 -16.98 5.86
N ALA A 707 18.48 -16.26 4.89
CA ALA A 707 18.71 -14.83 4.77
C ALA A 707 18.19 -14.05 5.99
N TRP A 708 17.09 -14.49 6.57
CA TRP A 708 16.56 -13.91 7.81
C TRP A 708 17.46 -14.20 9.02
N ASP A 709 17.92 -15.44 9.17
CA ASP A 709 18.79 -15.84 10.28
C ASP A 709 20.13 -15.09 10.24
N ASP A 710 20.68 -14.85 9.05
CA ASP A 710 21.87 -14.03 8.84
C ASP A 710 21.64 -12.57 9.29
N LEU A 711 20.49 -12.00 8.93
CA LEU A 711 20.09 -10.65 9.36
C LEU A 711 19.89 -10.55 10.87
N LEU A 712 19.28 -11.57 11.49
CA LEU A 712 19.11 -11.65 12.94
C LEU A 712 20.44 -11.76 13.68
N ALA A 713 21.35 -12.58 13.18
CA ALA A 713 22.70 -12.72 13.74
C ALA A 713 23.43 -11.38 13.70
N PHE A 714 23.39 -10.71 12.55
CA PHE A 714 23.95 -9.37 12.39
C PHE A 714 23.32 -8.36 13.37
N TYR A 715 22.00 -8.33 13.48
CA TYR A 715 21.31 -7.44 14.41
C TYR A 715 21.76 -7.63 15.85
N ARG A 716 21.83 -8.89 16.30
CA ARG A 716 22.23 -9.22 17.68
C ARG A 716 23.68 -8.87 17.99
N GLU A 717 24.56 -9.01 17.00
CA GLU A 717 26.00 -8.78 17.19
C GLU A 717 26.39 -7.30 17.01
N LYS A 718 25.80 -6.59 16.08
CA LYS A 718 26.26 -5.28 15.61
C LYS A 718 25.33 -4.11 15.89
N ILE A 719 24.05 -4.36 16.08
CA ILE A 719 23.07 -3.28 16.24
C ILE A 719 22.56 -3.20 17.68
N LYS A 720 22.32 -4.33 18.34
CA LYS A 720 21.88 -4.43 19.73
C LYS A 720 23.07 -4.34 20.67
#